data_79491c56c1000b285a548d1ae89d2510
#
_entry.id   79491c56c1000b285a548d1ae89d2510
#
_cell.length_a   1.000
_cell.length_b   1.000
_cell.length_c   1.000
_cell.angle_alpha   90.00
_cell.angle_beta   90.00
_cell.angle_gamma   90.00
#
_symmetry.space_group_name_H-M   'P 1'
#
loop_
_entity.id
_entity.type
_entity.pdbx_description
1 polymer ?
#
loop_
_entity_poly.entity_id
_entity_poly.type
_entity_poly.pdbx_seq_one_letter_code
_entity_poly.pdbx_strand_id
1 'polypeptide(L)'
;MVSGAKGRRGAFLLAAAACGLALPVPARAQQSPADPAELDPSAPLDPMPDLGVDWPDMASPDPVIEPEPSDSAEATAGETASDNIEDSAAARRYALRIEGLETVADSAELVERFDDKSVLRKDEDDPANAAQIDRRAREDAELLTSLLQSEGYYDAEVEPGIGLEGERIMVELVAKPGPRFTFRSVELQGIEAAGEQAGKLREAFAVKAGDPVVANQVIAAGVALRVALGEEGFALAEVGEQDIVLDHETATARLVLPVVPGQVARFGDITVTGKPPFSPRHVAVIARFDKGDQFERSEVDDLRRALVATGLIASVETKLVPRDDGRTVDVAVHLEPAPMRTVAGELGYGTGEGVRLEASWQHRNFFNPEGALTLRGVAGTQEQLAAVSLRRSNFMRRDQVLTAQVSASNINRDAFDAKTLLLAAGLERQSNFIWQKKWTWSIGGELIASDERDTIGATGTKRRRTYLIAAIPASLTYDGSDSLLDPTEGFRLGGRLSPELSFHGGTFGYTRAQLDASAYHPVSDRVVAAGRIRVGSIFGADRDDIAPSRRFYSGGGGSVRGYGYQRLGPRDVDDDPIGGRSLAEFSLEARVRLKAFGGNFGIVPFLDGGTLSTQSMPDFGDWQFGAGIGVRYYSSFGPIRIDVGTPLNPKSDDSRVAVVVSLGQAF
;
A
#
# COMPACT_ATOMS: atom_id res chain seq x y z
N MET A 1 -53.90 -52.99 17.80
CA MET A 1 -52.77 -53.88 18.00
C MET A 1 -51.64 -53.32 17.12
N VAL A 2 -50.83 -52.48 17.66
CA VAL A 2 -49.56 -52.65 18.31
C VAL A 2 -48.49 -53.18 17.37
N SER A 3 -47.50 -52.39 17.17
CA SER A 3 -46.03 -52.51 17.04
C SER A 3 -45.52 -51.66 15.90
N GLY A 4 -44.78 -50.60 16.00
CA GLY A 4 -43.57 -50.30 16.86
C GLY A 4 -42.29 -50.69 16.11
N ALA A 5 -41.74 -49.79 15.26
CA ALA A 5 -40.37 -49.96 14.76
C ALA A 5 -39.61 -48.65 14.84
N LYS A 6 -38.68 -48.62 15.76
CA LYS A 6 -37.69 -47.55 15.99
C LYS A 6 -36.72 -47.45 14.82
N GLY A 7 -36.65 -46.29 14.16
CA GLY A 7 -35.57 -45.94 13.23
C GLY A 7 -34.30 -45.57 13.96
N ARG A 8 -33.20 -46.27 13.67
CA ARG A 8 -31.86 -46.01 14.14
C ARG A 8 -31.27 -44.77 13.45
N ARG A 9 -30.93 -43.77 14.23
CA ARG A 9 -30.02 -42.68 13.84
C ARG A 9 -28.60 -43.25 13.74
N GLY A 10 -28.10 -43.39 12.53
CA GLY A 10 -26.67 -43.68 12.29
C GLY A 10 -25.86 -42.42 12.40
N ALA A 11 -25.11 -42.28 13.49
CA ALA A 11 -24.07 -41.31 13.61
C ALA A 11 -22.85 -41.78 12.78
N PHE A 12 -22.51 -41.06 11.72
CA PHE A 12 -21.24 -41.25 11.02
C PHE A 12 -20.16 -40.46 11.79
N LEU A 13 -19.40 -41.18 12.60
CA LEU A 13 -18.11 -40.72 13.14
C LEU A 13 -17.09 -40.79 12.01
N LEU A 14 -16.60 -39.63 11.54
CA LEU A 14 -15.39 -39.54 10.74
C LEU A 14 -14.20 -39.64 11.69
N ALA A 15 -13.59 -40.80 11.74
CA ALA A 15 -12.31 -41.04 12.40
C ALA A 15 -11.20 -40.39 11.59
N ALA A 16 -10.61 -39.33 12.12
CA ALA A 16 -9.35 -38.82 11.65
C ALA A 16 -8.24 -39.79 12.03
N ALA A 17 -7.72 -40.56 11.06
CA ALA A 17 -6.55 -41.38 11.24
C ALA A 17 -5.29 -40.49 11.27
N ALA A 18 -4.82 -40.19 12.47
CA ALA A 18 -3.49 -39.66 12.70
C ALA A 18 -2.48 -40.82 12.63
N CYS A 19 -1.79 -41.02 11.50
CA CYS A 19 -0.63 -41.84 11.41
C CYS A 19 0.57 -41.14 12.07
N GLY A 20 0.81 -41.46 13.34
CA GLY A 20 2.06 -41.15 14.03
C GLY A 20 3.18 -42.06 13.54
N LEU A 21 4.15 -41.52 12.83
CA LEU A 21 5.46 -42.10 12.64
C LEU A 21 6.43 -41.41 13.60
N ALA A 22 6.62 -42.01 14.77
CA ALA A 22 7.68 -41.66 15.71
C ALA A 22 8.95 -42.34 15.27
N LEU A 23 9.96 -41.56 14.83
CA LEU A 23 11.34 -41.95 14.76
C LEU A 23 12.11 -41.28 15.90
N PRO A 24 12.91 -42.00 16.70
CA PRO A 24 13.67 -41.41 17.79
C PRO A 24 14.89 -40.65 17.23
N VAL A 25 14.93 -39.33 17.47
CA VAL A 25 16.13 -38.51 17.27
C VAL A 25 16.76 -38.29 18.64
N PRO A 26 18.08 -38.51 18.82
CA PRO A 26 18.76 -38.30 20.08
C PRO A 26 18.74 -36.81 20.45
N ALA A 27 18.31 -36.55 21.66
CA ALA A 27 18.28 -35.21 22.27
C ALA A 27 19.72 -34.69 22.40
N ARG A 28 20.05 -33.67 21.62
CA ARG A 28 21.11 -32.72 21.96
C ARG A 28 20.44 -31.53 22.63
N ALA A 29 20.79 -31.30 23.88
CA ALA A 29 20.36 -30.14 24.64
C ALA A 29 20.79 -28.88 23.91
N GLN A 30 19.84 -28.20 23.24
CA GLN A 30 19.94 -26.81 22.90
C GLN A 30 19.26 -26.03 24.04
N GLN A 31 20.02 -25.12 24.60
CA GLN A 31 19.53 -24.14 25.57
C GLN A 31 18.34 -23.42 24.95
N SER A 32 17.20 -23.45 25.65
CA SER A 32 16.03 -22.65 25.35
C SER A 32 16.43 -21.18 25.36
N PRO A 33 15.95 -20.35 24.42
CA PRO A 33 15.94 -18.90 24.64
C PRO A 33 15.08 -18.63 25.86
N ALA A 34 15.60 -17.84 26.78
CA ALA A 34 14.91 -17.40 27.97
C ALA A 34 13.53 -16.83 27.62
N ASP A 35 12.52 -17.15 28.42
CA ASP A 35 11.23 -16.48 28.45
C ASP A 35 11.45 -14.97 28.45
N PRO A 36 10.63 -14.17 27.76
CA PRO A 36 10.63 -12.74 27.91
C PRO A 36 10.24 -12.44 29.36
N ALA A 37 11.26 -12.24 30.22
CA ALA A 37 11.06 -11.76 31.56
C ALA A 37 10.22 -10.48 31.48
N GLU A 38 9.16 -10.42 32.26
CA GLU A 38 8.42 -9.18 32.53
C GLU A 38 9.45 -8.07 32.74
N LEU A 39 9.35 -6.99 31.93
CA LEU A 39 10.22 -5.83 32.05
C LEU A 39 9.97 -5.16 33.42
N ASP A 40 10.76 -5.52 34.41
CA ASP A 40 10.81 -4.82 35.68
C ASP A 40 11.52 -3.47 35.48
N PRO A 41 10.83 -2.32 35.62
CA PRO A 41 11.43 -1.01 35.39
C PRO A 41 12.57 -0.67 36.37
N SER A 42 12.76 -1.48 37.42
CA SER A 42 13.79 -1.31 38.46
C SER A 42 14.96 -2.29 38.32
N ALA A 43 14.93 -3.20 37.36
CA ALA A 43 16.04 -4.12 37.10
C ALA A 43 17.29 -3.37 36.58
N PRO A 44 18.49 -3.65 37.11
CA PRO A 44 19.71 -3.05 36.59
C PRO A 44 19.91 -3.52 35.12
N LEU A 45 20.21 -2.57 34.23
CA LEU A 45 20.49 -2.83 32.85
C LEU A 45 21.74 -3.74 32.71
N ASP A 46 21.66 -4.74 31.85
CA ASP A 46 22.82 -5.55 31.49
C ASP A 46 23.95 -4.64 30.95
N PRO A 47 25.23 -4.88 31.27
CA PRO A 47 26.33 -4.11 30.76
C PRO A 47 26.34 -4.19 29.22
N MET A 48 26.44 -3.03 28.57
CA MET A 48 26.57 -2.96 27.11
C MET A 48 27.78 -3.75 26.62
N PRO A 49 27.66 -4.47 25.49
CA PRO A 49 28.80 -5.16 24.90
C PRO A 49 29.89 -4.13 24.56
N ASP A 50 31.14 -4.49 24.83
CA ASP A 50 32.32 -3.69 24.49
C ASP A 50 32.36 -3.43 22.99
N LEU A 51 32.16 -2.19 22.58
CA LEU A 51 32.15 -1.77 21.18
C LEU A 51 33.54 -1.48 20.63
N GLY A 52 34.60 -1.77 21.42
CA GLY A 52 35.99 -1.57 20.99
C GLY A 52 36.40 -0.11 20.80
N VAL A 53 35.64 0.83 21.38
CA VAL A 53 35.96 2.26 21.41
C VAL A 53 36.24 2.63 22.86
N ASP A 54 37.46 3.09 23.17
CA ASP A 54 37.80 3.62 24.49
C ASP A 54 36.96 4.87 24.76
N TRP A 55 36.00 4.74 25.67
CA TRP A 55 35.22 5.89 26.13
C TRP A 55 36.07 6.77 27.04
N PRO A 56 35.96 8.12 26.94
CA PRO A 56 36.61 9.01 27.88
C PRO A 56 36.19 8.70 29.31
N ASP A 57 37.17 8.64 30.22
CA ASP A 57 36.91 8.39 31.63
C ASP A 57 36.13 9.58 32.25
N MET A 58 34.81 9.39 32.38
CA MET A 58 33.89 10.39 32.96
C MET A 58 34.10 10.61 34.45
N ALA A 59 35.03 9.88 35.09
CA ALA A 59 35.37 10.06 36.51
C ALA A 59 36.61 10.96 36.68
N SER A 60 37.30 11.36 35.59
CA SER A 60 38.36 12.31 35.64
C SER A 60 37.79 13.71 35.83
N PRO A 61 38.22 14.48 36.84
CA PRO A 61 37.80 15.88 36.98
C PRO A 61 38.26 16.69 35.82
N ASP A 62 37.38 17.53 35.23
CA ASP A 62 37.70 18.46 34.19
C ASP A 62 38.96 19.27 34.48
N PRO A 63 39.86 19.50 33.52
CA PRO A 63 41.02 20.35 33.73
C PRO A 63 40.55 21.75 34.09
N VAL A 64 40.96 22.21 35.26
CA VAL A 64 40.72 23.59 35.72
C VAL A 64 41.52 24.52 34.77
N ILE A 65 40.84 25.22 33.90
CA ILE A 65 41.42 26.32 33.11
C ILE A 65 41.54 27.52 34.07
N GLU A 66 42.73 27.80 34.52
CA GLU A 66 43.04 29.06 35.22
C GLU A 66 42.81 30.22 34.24
N PRO A 67 41.99 31.23 34.58
CA PRO A 67 41.83 32.41 33.75
C PRO A 67 43.10 33.27 33.83
N GLU A 68 43.70 33.62 32.69
CA GLU A 68 44.73 34.64 32.60
C GLU A 68 44.18 35.99 33.11
N PRO A 69 44.95 36.76 33.86
CA PRO A 69 44.51 38.04 34.41
C PRO A 69 44.53 39.10 33.29
N SER A 70 43.36 39.59 32.90
CA SER A 70 43.24 40.82 32.12
C SER A 70 43.07 42.02 33.03
N ASP A 71 43.88 43.02 32.74
CA ASP A 71 44.05 44.29 33.45
C ASP A 71 42.71 45.08 33.58
N SER A 72 42.61 45.64 34.76
CA SER A 72 41.64 46.58 35.31
C SER A 72 41.18 47.71 34.39
N ALA A 73 39.87 47.92 34.40
CA ALA A 73 39.27 49.25 34.32
C ALA A 73 38.16 49.36 35.39
N GLU A 74 38.41 50.18 36.40
CA GLU A 74 37.43 50.63 37.41
C GLU A 74 36.23 51.32 36.73
N ALA A 75 35.02 50.85 36.94
CA ALA A 75 33.79 51.63 36.76
C ALA A 75 32.88 51.44 37.95
N THR A 76 32.72 52.52 38.64
CA THR A 76 31.82 52.94 39.72
C THR A 76 30.54 52.08 39.88
N ALA A 77 30.38 51.61 41.12
CA ALA A 77 29.14 51.06 41.68
C ALA A 77 28.01 52.11 41.66
N GLY A 78 26.93 51.79 40.97
CA GLY A 78 25.62 52.41 41.07
C GLY A 78 24.65 51.36 41.55
N GLU A 79 24.13 51.53 42.74
CA GLU A 79 23.01 50.76 43.32
C GLU A 79 21.78 50.86 42.45
N THR A 80 21.42 49.80 41.77
CA THR A 80 20.04 49.43 41.36
C THR A 80 20.06 48.10 40.55
N ALA A 81 20.34 46.99 41.22
CA ALA A 81 20.34 45.69 40.60
C ALA A 81 19.70 44.58 41.45
N SER A 82 18.77 44.93 42.40
CA SER A 82 18.17 43.92 43.26
C SER A 82 16.75 43.50 42.84
N ASP A 83 16.05 44.29 41.97
CA ASP A 83 14.68 43.96 41.57
C ASP A 83 14.57 43.14 40.27
N ASN A 84 15.66 43.07 39.45
CA ASN A 84 15.59 42.37 38.16
C ASN A 84 15.90 40.87 38.23
N ILE A 85 16.41 40.32 39.34
CA ILE A 85 16.80 38.91 39.41
C ILE A 85 15.60 38.04 39.80
N GLU A 86 14.68 38.51 40.66
CA GLU A 86 13.47 37.75 41.01
C GLU A 86 12.45 37.70 39.88
N ASP A 87 12.37 38.73 39.03
CA ASP A 87 11.44 38.78 37.90
C ASP A 87 11.89 37.92 36.70
N SER A 88 13.18 37.65 36.57
CA SER A 88 13.73 36.78 35.53
C SER A 88 13.53 35.28 35.78
N ALA A 89 13.24 34.87 37.02
CA ALA A 89 13.01 33.50 37.41
C ALA A 89 11.55 33.07 37.27
N ALA A 90 10.59 34.01 37.16
CA ALA A 90 9.19 33.71 37.07
C ALA A 90 8.86 33.13 35.68
N ALA A 91 8.26 31.93 35.62
CA ALA A 91 7.81 31.32 34.39
C ALA A 91 6.58 32.07 33.84
N ARG A 92 6.64 32.55 32.63
CA ARG A 92 5.58 33.31 31.97
C ARG A 92 5.23 32.66 30.63
N ARG A 93 4.01 32.89 30.16
CA ARG A 93 3.58 32.55 28.80
C ARG A 93 4.09 33.59 27.81
N TYR A 94 4.43 33.14 26.64
CA TYR A 94 4.90 34.01 25.56
C TYR A 94 4.05 33.80 24.29
N ALA A 95 4.18 34.69 23.33
CA ALA A 95 3.66 34.57 21.99
C ALA A 95 4.76 34.92 20.98
N LEU A 96 4.76 34.27 19.83
CA LEU A 96 5.73 34.46 18.77
C LEU A 96 5.13 35.29 17.62
N ARG A 97 5.86 36.34 17.19
CA ARG A 97 5.58 37.13 16.00
C ARG A 97 6.80 37.08 15.08
N ILE A 98 6.57 36.90 13.78
CA ILE A 98 7.61 36.97 12.76
C ILE A 98 7.28 38.16 11.86
N GLU A 99 8.26 39.05 11.64
CA GLU A 99 8.13 40.24 10.80
C GLU A 99 9.23 40.27 9.73
N GLY A 100 9.00 41.03 8.64
CA GLY A 100 9.99 41.23 7.57
C GLY A 100 10.02 40.17 6.50
N LEU A 101 8.99 39.31 6.40
CA LEU A 101 8.89 38.28 5.36
C LEU A 101 8.04 38.69 4.15
N GLU A 102 7.58 39.94 4.07
CA GLU A 102 6.64 40.41 3.02
C GLU A 102 7.25 40.37 1.61
N THR A 103 8.58 40.46 1.52
CA THR A 103 9.33 40.40 0.25
C THR A 103 9.82 39.01 -0.12
N VAL A 104 9.63 38.06 0.78
CA VAL A 104 10.10 36.68 0.56
C VAL A 104 9.11 35.93 -0.32
N ALA A 105 9.62 35.32 -1.38
CA ALA A 105 8.83 34.46 -2.24
C ALA A 105 8.35 33.23 -1.43
N ASP A 106 7.07 32.82 -1.61
CA ASP A 106 6.46 31.68 -0.93
C ASP A 106 6.58 31.72 0.61
N SER A 107 6.53 32.94 1.18
CA SER A 107 6.65 33.18 2.62
C SER A 107 5.71 32.33 3.48
N ALA A 108 4.51 32.00 2.98
CA ALA A 108 3.56 31.15 3.70
C ALA A 108 4.09 29.71 3.89
N GLU A 109 4.73 29.12 2.85
CA GLU A 109 5.36 27.78 2.94
C GLU A 109 6.60 27.82 3.84
N LEU A 110 7.37 28.90 3.77
CA LEU A 110 8.53 29.09 4.65
C LEU A 110 8.10 29.15 6.12
N VAL A 111 7.02 29.88 6.43
CA VAL A 111 6.48 29.98 7.80
C VAL A 111 5.93 28.62 8.26
N GLU A 112 5.24 27.86 7.40
CA GLU A 112 4.78 26.50 7.75
C GLU A 112 5.97 25.59 8.10
N ARG A 113 7.05 25.61 7.30
CA ARG A 113 8.28 24.85 7.56
C ARG A 113 9.01 25.29 8.83
N PHE A 114 8.93 26.58 9.15
CA PHE A 114 9.45 27.14 10.39
C PHE A 114 8.62 26.64 11.58
N ASP A 115 7.28 26.77 11.53
CA ASP A 115 6.38 26.38 12.60
C ASP A 115 6.50 24.89 12.95
N ASP A 116 6.73 24.02 11.96
CA ASP A 116 6.97 22.58 12.14
C ASP A 116 8.24 22.26 12.95
N LYS A 117 9.27 23.14 12.92
CA LYS A 117 10.58 22.91 13.53
C LYS A 117 10.87 23.83 14.71
N SER A 118 10.14 24.94 14.84
CA SER A 118 10.34 25.97 15.85
C SER A 118 10.16 25.43 17.26
N VAL A 119 11.12 25.70 18.13
CA VAL A 119 11.05 25.36 19.56
C VAL A 119 10.06 26.27 20.28
N LEU A 120 9.98 27.55 19.86
CA LEU A 120 9.01 28.50 20.42
C LEU A 120 7.58 28.10 20.10
N ARG A 121 7.28 27.66 18.89
CA ARG A 121 5.92 27.18 18.50
C ARG A 121 5.55 25.89 19.23
N LYS A 122 6.48 24.96 19.30
CA LYS A 122 6.24 23.66 19.94
C LYS A 122 5.91 23.79 21.43
N ASP A 123 6.57 24.73 22.11
CA ASP A 123 6.47 24.92 23.56
C ASP A 123 5.70 26.21 23.91
N GLU A 124 4.85 26.76 23.01
CA GLU A 124 4.14 28.03 23.19
C GLU A 124 3.17 28.03 24.39
N ASP A 125 2.61 26.86 24.69
CA ASP A 125 1.69 26.69 25.83
C ASP A 125 2.43 26.44 27.17
N ASP A 126 3.73 26.12 27.13
CA ASP A 126 4.51 25.82 28.32
C ASP A 126 5.16 27.09 28.90
N PRO A 127 4.86 27.47 30.16
CA PRO A 127 5.49 28.62 30.79
C PRO A 127 7.01 28.44 30.90
N ALA A 128 7.76 29.46 30.49
CA ALA A 128 9.23 29.46 30.53
C ALA A 128 9.76 30.72 31.19
N ASN A 129 10.95 30.63 31.80
CA ASN A 129 11.63 31.82 32.33
C ASN A 129 12.32 32.63 31.22
N ALA A 130 12.66 33.88 31.50
CA ALA A 130 13.22 34.79 30.51
C ALA A 130 14.49 34.24 29.81
N ALA A 131 15.36 33.54 30.55
CA ALA A 131 16.58 32.96 29.98
C ALA A 131 16.29 31.76 29.04
N GLN A 132 15.25 30.98 29.34
CA GLN A 132 14.80 29.90 28.46
C GLN A 132 14.17 30.47 27.19
N ILE A 133 13.36 31.51 27.29
CA ILE A 133 12.75 32.19 26.13
C ILE A 133 13.83 32.82 25.26
N ASP A 134 14.81 33.51 25.81
CA ASP A 134 15.93 34.10 25.08
C ASP A 134 16.73 33.05 24.30
N ARG A 135 17.05 31.92 24.94
CA ARG A 135 17.74 30.83 24.24
C ARG A 135 16.91 30.27 23.09
N ARG A 136 15.61 29.97 23.32
CA ARG A 136 14.71 29.48 22.26
C ARG A 136 14.56 30.49 21.14
N ALA A 137 14.51 31.79 21.46
CA ALA A 137 14.41 32.85 20.46
C ALA A 137 15.66 32.92 19.57
N ARG A 138 16.85 32.71 20.10
CA ARG A 138 18.09 32.63 19.32
C ARG A 138 18.12 31.39 18.46
N GLU A 139 17.78 30.22 19.02
CA GLU A 139 17.69 28.97 18.26
C GLU A 139 16.71 29.10 17.07
N ASP A 140 15.57 29.73 17.27
CA ASP A 140 14.57 29.94 16.23
C ASP A 140 14.97 31.04 15.24
N ALA A 141 15.71 32.07 15.67
CA ALA A 141 16.31 33.06 14.77
C ALA A 141 17.34 32.42 13.82
N GLU A 142 18.20 31.54 14.34
CA GLU A 142 19.15 30.76 13.53
C GLU A 142 18.41 29.80 12.57
N LEU A 143 17.34 29.15 13.03
CA LEU A 143 16.49 28.32 12.18
C LEU A 143 15.88 29.12 11.03
N LEU A 144 15.26 30.29 11.33
CA LEU A 144 14.64 31.13 10.31
C LEU A 144 15.68 31.70 9.32
N THR A 145 16.87 32.09 9.80
CA THR A 145 18.01 32.49 8.95
C THR A 145 18.40 31.35 8.00
N SER A 146 18.55 30.13 8.52
CA SER A 146 18.89 28.94 7.75
C SER A 146 17.83 28.60 6.69
N LEU A 147 16.55 28.76 7.02
CA LEU A 147 15.44 28.59 6.08
C LEU A 147 15.46 29.64 4.98
N LEU A 148 15.68 30.91 5.31
CA LEU A 148 15.82 32.00 4.33
C LEU A 148 17.00 31.76 3.38
N GLN A 149 18.15 31.32 3.90
CA GLN A 149 19.31 30.97 3.10
C GLN A 149 19.00 29.81 2.16
N SER A 150 18.24 28.82 2.62
CA SER A 150 17.84 27.68 1.77
C SER A 150 16.95 28.10 0.60
N GLU A 151 16.24 29.22 0.70
CA GLU A 151 15.38 29.81 -0.35
C GLU A 151 16.12 30.84 -1.22
N GLY A 152 17.44 31.02 -0.99
CA GLY A 152 18.28 31.86 -1.80
C GLY A 152 18.53 33.27 -1.21
N TYR A 153 18.19 33.54 0.02
CA TYR A 153 18.45 34.82 0.72
C TYR A 153 19.68 34.66 1.60
N TYR A 154 20.85 34.61 0.99
CA TYR A 154 22.12 34.27 1.70
C TYR A 154 22.63 35.39 2.61
N ASP A 155 22.20 36.63 2.39
CA ASP A 155 22.50 37.79 3.25
C ASP A 155 21.40 38.00 4.32
N ALA A 156 20.54 37.00 4.54
CA ALA A 156 19.47 37.11 5.52
C ALA A 156 20.03 37.20 6.94
N GLU A 157 19.53 38.16 7.69
CA GLU A 157 19.74 38.34 9.12
C GLU A 157 18.40 38.28 9.85
N VAL A 158 18.34 37.57 11.00
CA VAL A 158 17.16 37.51 11.85
C VAL A 158 17.55 37.92 13.25
N GLU A 159 16.95 39.01 13.73
CA GLU A 159 17.20 39.54 15.07
C GLU A 159 16.06 39.11 16.01
N PRO A 160 16.34 38.37 17.09
CA PRO A 160 15.33 38.07 18.10
C PRO A 160 15.13 39.28 19.02
N GLY A 161 13.89 39.68 19.22
CA GLY A 161 13.47 40.71 20.17
C GLY A 161 12.56 40.12 21.24
N ILE A 162 12.71 40.53 22.48
CA ILE A 162 11.83 40.13 23.57
C ILE A 162 11.22 41.41 24.18
N GLY A 163 9.91 41.54 24.10
CA GLY A 163 9.15 42.63 24.62
C GLY A 163 8.03 42.18 25.58
N LEU A 164 7.42 43.11 26.26
CA LEU A 164 6.21 42.91 27.07
C LEU A 164 5.02 43.54 26.40
N GLU A 165 4.00 42.76 26.06
CA GLU A 165 2.71 43.27 25.61
C GLU A 165 1.62 42.91 26.63
N GLY A 166 1.34 43.86 27.55
CA GLY A 166 0.50 43.61 28.72
C GLY A 166 1.17 42.68 29.74
N GLU A 167 0.54 41.56 30.04
CA GLU A 167 1.08 40.51 30.96
C GLU A 167 1.82 39.37 30.22
N ARG A 168 1.85 39.38 28.86
CA ARG A 168 2.51 38.33 28.06
C ARG A 168 3.86 38.79 27.56
N ILE A 169 4.80 37.87 27.48
CA ILE A 169 6.06 38.08 26.79
C ILE A 169 5.79 37.92 25.30
N MET A 170 6.16 38.93 24.50
CA MET A 170 6.14 38.85 23.05
C MET A 170 7.56 38.60 22.58
N VAL A 171 7.75 37.50 21.87
CA VAL A 171 9.00 37.20 21.16
C VAL A 171 8.79 37.63 19.70
N GLU A 172 9.62 38.57 19.27
CA GLU A 172 9.62 39.03 17.89
C GLU A 172 10.87 38.52 17.17
N LEU A 173 10.66 37.85 16.01
CA LEU A 173 11.76 37.53 15.09
C LEU A 173 11.66 38.48 13.91
N VAL A 174 12.57 39.45 13.87
CA VAL A 174 12.61 40.46 12.80
C VAL A 174 13.57 39.98 11.72
N ALA A 175 13.02 39.53 10.59
CA ALA A 175 13.80 39.09 9.45
C ALA A 175 14.18 40.26 8.53
N LYS A 176 15.44 40.27 8.11
CA LYS A 176 15.97 41.13 7.05
C LYS A 176 16.50 40.23 5.95
N PRO A 177 15.66 39.80 5.00
CA PRO A 177 16.06 38.79 4.01
C PRO A 177 17.21 39.21 3.10
N GLY A 178 17.37 40.50 2.81
CA GLY A 178 18.28 40.95 1.80
C GLY A 178 17.86 40.61 0.37
N PRO A 179 18.75 40.72 -0.62
CA PRO A 179 18.48 40.35 -2.01
C PRO A 179 18.43 38.84 -2.18
N ARG A 180 17.53 38.35 -3.06
CA ARG A 180 17.52 36.93 -3.45
C ARG A 180 18.62 36.68 -4.48
N PHE A 181 19.52 35.74 -4.19
CA PHE A 181 20.62 35.35 -5.07
C PHE A 181 20.10 34.55 -6.28
N THR A 182 20.73 34.81 -7.44
CA THR A 182 20.44 34.10 -8.69
C THR A 182 21.70 33.50 -9.29
N PHE A 183 21.55 32.39 -10.05
CA PHE A 183 22.70 31.80 -10.72
C PHE A 183 23.16 32.68 -11.90
N ARG A 184 24.37 33.18 -11.83
CA ARG A 184 25.04 33.83 -12.96
C ARG A 184 25.49 32.82 -14.02
N SER A 185 25.96 31.65 -13.59
CA SER A 185 26.35 30.55 -14.46
C SER A 185 26.14 29.21 -13.78
N VAL A 186 25.70 28.22 -14.59
CA VAL A 186 25.54 26.81 -14.19
C VAL A 186 26.35 25.99 -15.18
N GLU A 187 27.37 25.28 -14.71
CA GLU A 187 28.27 24.49 -15.51
C GLU A 187 28.25 23.02 -15.07
N LEU A 188 27.83 22.13 -15.97
CA LEU A 188 27.95 20.68 -15.80
C LEU A 188 29.25 20.25 -16.49
N GLN A 189 30.33 20.27 -15.72
CA GLN A 189 31.68 20.07 -16.27
C GLN A 189 31.89 18.60 -16.69
N GLY A 190 32.16 18.37 -17.97
CA GLY A 190 32.40 17.05 -18.52
C GLY A 190 31.18 16.36 -19.14
N ILE A 191 29.99 16.95 -19.03
CA ILE A 191 28.75 16.37 -19.57
C ILE A 191 28.78 16.17 -21.12
N GLU A 192 29.63 16.92 -21.81
CA GLU A 192 29.81 16.81 -23.27
C GLU A 192 30.32 15.41 -23.69
N ALA A 193 30.97 14.69 -22.78
CA ALA A 193 31.40 13.32 -23.02
C ALA A 193 30.22 12.34 -23.21
N ALA A 194 28.99 12.74 -22.82
CA ALA A 194 27.78 11.98 -23.11
C ALA A 194 27.31 12.06 -24.58
N GLY A 195 27.96 12.86 -25.42
CA GLY A 195 27.67 12.95 -26.84
C GLY A 195 26.25 13.44 -27.15
N GLU A 196 25.48 12.66 -27.89
CA GLU A 196 24.11 13.03 -28.30
C GLU A 196 23.14 13.19 -27.11
N GLN A 197 23.38 12.51 -26.00
CA GLN A 197 22.54 12.58 -24.78
C GLN A 197 22.84 13.82 -23.92
N ALA A 198 23.93 14.56 -24.15
CA ALA A 198 24.33 15.69 -23.33
C ALA A 198 23.22 16.77 -23.20
N GLY A 199 22.47 17.02 -24.28
CA GLY A 199 21.34 17.96 -24.27
C GLY A 199 20.22 17.52 -23.32
N LYS A 200 19.83 16.25 -23.41
CA LYS A 200 18.78 15.65 -22.57
C LYS A 200 19.19 15.61 -21.09
N LEU A 201 20.44 15.31 -20.81
CA LEU A 201 20.99 15.31 -19.46
C LEU A 201 21.02 16.71 -18.85
N ARG A 202 21.32 17.74 -19.66
CA ARG A 202 21.21 19.13 -19.20
C ARG A 202 19.78 19.53 -18.86
N GLU A 203 18.84 19.12 -19.70
CA GLU A 203 17.41 19.36 -19.44
C GLU A 203 16.96 18.68 -18.13
N ALA A 204 17.47 17.48 -17.84
CA ALA A 204 17.16 16.76 -16.62
C ALA A 204 17.70 17.47 -15.36
N PHE A 205 18.85 18.16 -15.44
CA PHE A 205 19.36 18.96 -14.33
C PHE A 205 18.47 20.16 -13.99
N ALA A 206 17.74 20.68 -14.97
CA ALA A 206 16.71 21.71 -14.90
C ALA A 206 17.15 23.10 -14.37
N VAL A 207 18.17 23.23 -13.50
CA VAL A 207 18.65 24.51 -12.99
C VAL A 207 19.48 25.25 -14.06
N LYS A 208 19.20 26.56 -14.27
CA LYS A 208 19.79 27.40 -15.32
C LYS A 208 20.30 28.74 -14.78
N ALA A 209 21.11 29.41 -15.57
CA ALA A 209 21.47 30.78 -15.27
C ALA A 209 20.24 31.69 -15.26
N GLY A 210 20.11 32.53 -14.24
CA GLY A 210 18.96 33.37 -13.95
C GLY A 210 17.98 32.78 -12.93
N ASP A 211 18.03 31.48 -12.66
CA ASP A 211 17.19 30.86 -11.63
C ASP A 211 17.66 31.27 -10.23
N PRO A 212 16.76 31.33 -9.23
CA PRO A 212 17.13 31.60 -7.84
C PRO A 212 17.96 30.45 -7.26
N VAL A 213 18.88 30.79 -6.34
CA VAL A 213 19.78 29.83 -5.70
C VAL A 213 19.04 29.13 -4.54
N VAL A 214 18.13 28.23 -4.86
CA VAL A 214 17.33 27.47 -3.89
C VAL A 214 17.99 26.12 -3.65
N ALA A 215 18.41 25.86 -2.40
CA ALA A 215 19.17 24.65 -2.05
C ALA A 215 18.46 23.34 -2.43
N ASN A 216 17.17 23.22 -2.12
CA ASN A 216 16.39 22.03 -2.44
C ASN A 216 16.27 21.78 -3.96
N GLN A 217 16.18 22.84 -4.77
CA GLN A 217 16.12 22.72 -6.22
C GLN A 217 17.44 22.20 -6.80
N VAL A 218 18.57 22.67 -6.29
CA VAL A 218 19.91 22.22 -6.72
C VAL A 218 20.14 20.75 -6.34
N ILE A 219 19.77 20.36 -5.11
CA ILE A 219 19.85 18.97 -4.66
C ILE A 219 18.97 18.07 -5.53
N ALA A 220 17.72 18.47 -5.75
CA ALA A 220 16.77 17.71 -6.60
C ALA A 220 17.27 17.59 -8.04
N ALA A 221 17.84 18.66 -8.61
CA ALA A 221 18.45 18.66 -9.94
C ALA A 221 19.63 17.68 -10.03
N GLY A 222 20.50 17.63 -9.02
CA GLY A 222 21.59 16.66 -8.94
C GLY A 222 21.09 15.21 -8.88
N VAL A 223 20.03 14.95 -8.15
CA VAL A 223 19.36 13.62 -8.10
C VAL A 223 18.75 13.29 -9.46
N ALA A 224 18.04 14.23 -10.10
CA ALA A 224 17.42 14.04 -11.40
C ALA A 224 18.45 13.74 -12.49
N LEU A 225 19.61 14.43 -12.46
CA LEU A 225 20.73 14.16 -13.37
C LEU A 225 21.29 12.74 -13.19
N ARG A 226 21.47 12.27 -11.93
CA ARG A 226 21.95 10.90 -11.67
C ARG A 226 20.94 9.86 -12.17
N VAL A 227 19.65 10.10 -11.98
CA VAL A 227 18.60 9.24 -12.53
C VAL A 227 18.67 9.23 -14.05
N ALA A 228 18.71 10.41 -14.69
CA ALA A 228 18.76 10.50 -16.15
C ALA A 228 20.00 9.82 -16.74
N LEU A 229 21.18 9.97 -16.14
CA LEU A 229 22.38 9.25 -16.54
C LEU A 229 22.17 7.73 -16.50
N GLY A 230 21.57 7.22 -15.43
CA GLY A 230 21.25 5.81 -15.31
C GLY A 230 20.24 5.30 -16.35
N GLU A 231 19.24 6.11 -16.71
CA GLU A 231 18.21 5.75 -17.70
C GLU A 231 18.71 5.88 -19.15
N GLU A 232 19.69 6.79 -19.39
CA GLU A 232 20.27 6.93 -20.74
C GLU A 232 21.43 5.95 -21.02
N GLY A 233 21.66 4.98 -20.13
CA GLY A 233 22.62 3.90 -20.35
C GLY A 233 23.97 4.10 -19.69
N PHE A 234 24.21 5.17 -18.96
CA PHE A 234 25.50 5.45 -18.32
C PHE A 234 25.61 4.73 -16.96
N ALA A 235 25.83 3.43 -17.01
CA ALA A 235 25.84 2.55 -15.82
C ALA A 235 26.90 2.93 -14.78
N LEU A 236 28.01 3.51 -15.21
CA LEU A 236 29.19 3.83 -14.40
C LEU A 236 29.40 5.35 -14.29
N ALA A 237 28.35 6.14 -14.52
CA ALA A 237 28.42 7.58 -14.40
C ALA A 237 28.74 8.02 -12.97
N GLU A 238 29.65 8.98 -12.84
CA GLU A 238 29.99 9.62 -11.58
C GLU A 238 29.55 11.08 -11.63
N VAL A 239 28.86 11.54 -10.60
CA VAL A 239 28.46 12.93 -10.40
C VAL A 239 29.12 13.39 -9.10
N GLY A 240 30.04 14.34 -9.24
CA GLY A 240 30.81 14.88 -8.12
C GLY A 240 30.00 15.75 -7.17
N GLU A 241 30.66 16.43 -6.28
CA GLU A 241 30.05 17.37 -5.35
C GLU A 241 29.73 18.69 -6.06
N GLN A 242 28.64 19.33 -5.63
CA GLN A 242 28.20 20.62 -6.15
C GLN A 242 29.08 21.74 -5.53
N ASP A 243 29.77 22.48 -6.35
CA ASP A 243 30.55 23.65 -5.93
C ASP A 243 29.73 24.92 -6.26
N ILE A 244 29.25 25.60 -5.22
CA ILE A 244 28.48 26.85 -5.33
C ILE A 244 29.28 27.99 -4.71
N VAL A 245 29.71 28.92 -5.54
CA VAL A 245 30.43 30.12 -5.12
C VAL A 245 29.47 31.31 -5.17
N LEU A 246 29.26 31.94 -4.02
CA LEU A 246 28.38 33.10 -3.85
C LEU A 246 29.21 34.39 -4.02
N ASP A 247 28.66 35.36 -4.75
CA ASP A 247 29.17 36.74 -4.87
C ASP A 247 28.14 37.66 -4.18
N HIS A 248 28.48 38.11 -2.98
CA HIS A 248 27.64 38.96 -2.16
C HIS A 248 27.53 40.40 -2.69
N GLU A 249 28.52 40.89 -3.47
CA GLU A 249 28.47 42.25 -4.05
C GLU A 249 27.39 42.34 -5.14
N THR A 250 27.22 41.27 -5.92
CA THR A 250 26.27 41.23 -7.04
C THR A 250 25.02 40.39 -6.76
N ALA A 251 24.93 39.81 -5.57
CA ALA A 251 23.87 38.83 -5.20
C ALA A 251 23.72 37.73 -6.24
N THR A 252 24.81 37.16 -6.71
CA THR A 252 24.82 36.10 -7.70
C THR A 252 25.64 34.89 -7.25
N ALA A 253 25.37 33.72 -7.88
CA ALA A 253 26.14 32.53 -7.61
C ALA A 253 26.64 31.87 -8.91
N ARG A 254 27.75 31.14 -8.78
CA ARG A 254 28.22 30.22 -9.83
C ARG A 254 28.14 28.79 -9.31
N LEU A 255 27.47 27.93 -10.06
CA LEU A 255 27.40 26.50 -9.80
C LEU A 255 28.31 25.76 -10.78
N VAL A 256 29.19 24.92 -10.24
CA VAL A 256 29.98 23.95 -11.02
C VAL A 256 29.67 22.54 -10.47
N LEU A 257 29.28 21.64 -11.36
CA LEU A 257 29.01 20.23 -11.02
C LEU A 257 29.87 19.34 -11.95
N PRO A 258 30.90 18.66 -11.43
CA PRO A 258 31.66 17.71 -12.21
C PRO A 258 30.83 16.49 -12.55
N VAL A 259 30.82 16.09 -13.83
CA VAL A 259 30.08 14.93 -14.33
C VAL A 259 31.00 14.09 -15.21
N VAL A 260 31.16 12.82 -14.88
CA VAL A 260 31.89 11.85 -15.69
C VAL A 260 30.87 10.79 -16.18
N PRO A 261 30.26 10.98 -17.37
CA PRO A 261 29.22 10.05 -17.84
C PRO A 261 29.75 8.63 -18.08
N GLY A 262 31.00 8.49 -18.55
CA GLY A 262 31.52 7.21 -19.02
C GLY A 262 31.00 6.85 -20.41
N GLN A 263 30.85 5.55 -20.69
CA GLN A 263 30.30 5.04 -21.95
C GLN A 263 28.89 4.47 -21.74
N VAL A 264 28.06 4.53 -22.78
CA VAL A 264 26.77 3.85 -22.81
C VAL A 264 27.00 2.33 -22.70
N ALA A 265 26.44 1.72 -21.68
CA ALA A 265 26.61 0.33 -21.35
C ALA A 265 25.42 -0.54 -21.81
N ARG A 266 25.66 -1.85 -21.91
CA ARG A 266 24.66 -2.87 -22.15
C ARG A 266 24.67 -3.88 -21.01
N PHE A 267 23.52 -4.50 -20.74
CA PHE A 267 23.42 -5.57 -19.79
C PHE A 267 24.24 -6.81 -20.22
N GLY A 268 25.05 -7.32 -19.31
CA GLY A 268 25.77 -8.56 -19.41
C GLY A 268 25.02 -9.73 -18.77
N ASP A 269 25.74 -10.57 -18.04
CA ASP A 269 25.16 -11.72 -17.36
C ASP A 269 24.69 -11.35 -15.94
N ILE A 270 23.64 -12.04 -15.47
CA ILE A 270 23.19 -11.97 -14.07
C ILE A 270 23.92 -13.06 -13.29
N THR A 271 24.71 -12.66 -12.30
CA THR A 271 25.38 -13.58 -11.39
C THR A 271 24.71 -13.54 -10.02
N VAL A 272 24.51 -14.71 -9.41
CA VAL A 272 23.78 -14.82 -8.13
C VAL A 272 24.68 -15.46 -7.10
N THR A 273 24.78 -14.83 -5.93
CA THR A 273 25.59 -15.28 -4.79
C THR A 273 24.74 -15.34 -3.51
N GLY A 274 25.30 -15.80 -2.40
CA GLY A 274 24.59 -15.96 -1.14
C GLY A 274 23.92 -17.32 -1.04
N LYS A 275 22.70 -17.37 -0.50
CA LYS A 275 21.87 -18.58 -0.34
C LYS A 275 20.57 -18.45 -1.12
N PRO A 276 20.61 -18.40 -2.46
CA PRO A 276 19.44 -18.16 -3.27
C PRO A 276 18.42 -19.31 -3.12
N PRO A 277 17.12 -18.99 -2.96
CA PRO A 277 16.07 -20.02 -2.91
C PRO A 277 15.73 -20.61 -4.29
N PHE A 278 16.31 -20.06 -5.38
CA PHE A 278 16.13 -20.51 -6.76
C PHE A 278 17.37 -20.20 -7.63
N SER A 279 17.42 -20.79 -8.82
CA SER A 279 18.58 -20.72 -9.70
C SER A 279 18.78 -19.33 -10.35
N PRO A 280 20.01 -18.99 -10.81
CA PRO A 280 20.27 -17.75 -11.58
C PRO A 280 19.38 -17.62 -12.82
N ARG A 281 19.06 -18.75 -13.49
CA ARG A 281 18.13 -18.75 -14.62
C ARG A 281 16.73 -18.22 -14.23
N HIS A 282 16.27 -18.51 -13.02
CA HIS A 282 14.99 -18.02 -12.55
C HIS A 282 15.05 -16.52 -12.21
N VAL A 283 16.17 -16.04 -11.69
CA VAL A 283 16.39 -14.59 -11.51
C VAL A 283 16.31 -13.86 -12.86
N ALA A 284 16.88 -14.45 -13.92
CA ALA A 284 16.74 -13.90 -15.28
C ALA A 284 15.29 -13.90 -15.80
N VAL A 285 14.45 -14.87 -15.39
CA VAL A 285 13.01 -14.82 -15.72
C VAL A 285 12.29 -13.67 -15.00
N ILE A 286 12.76 -13.30 -13.80
CA ILE A 286 12.20 -12.18 -13.03
C ILE A 286 12.68 -10.83 -13.57
N ALA A 287 13.89 -10.75 -14.14
CA ALA A 287 14.41 -9.54 -14.77
C ALA A 287 13.52 -9.07 -15.94
N ARG A 288 13.51 -7.76 -16.21
CA ARG A 288 12.82 -7.17 -17.37
C ARG A 288 13.74 -6.95 -18.55
N PHE A 289 15.04 -6.98 -18.32
CA PHE A 289 16.08 -6.84 -19.33
C PHE A 289 16.65 -8.18 -19.74
N ASP A 290 17.04 -8.27 -20.99
CA ASP A 290 17.79 -9.38 -21.54
C ASP A 290 19.27 -8.98 -21.74
N LYS A 291 20.15 -10.00 -21.82
CA LYS A 291 21.56 -9.76 -22.12
C LYS A 291 21.72 -9.08 -23.49
N GLY A 292 22.41 -7.95 -23.51
CA GLY A 292 22.65 -7.14 -24.70
C GLY A 292 21.72 -5.95 -24.85
N ASP A 293 20.66 -5.85 -24.04
CA ASP A 293 19.82 -4.67 -23.99
C ASP A 293 20.62 -3.46 -23.48
N GLN A 294 20.21 -2.25 -23.84
CA GLN A 294 20.80 -1.04 -23.27
C GLN A 294 20.57 -1.04 -21.75
N PHE A 295 21.56 -0.62 -21.01
CA PHE A 295 21.44 -0.51 -19.57
C PHE A 295 20.42 0.58 -19.18
N GLU A 296 19.53 0.25 -18.27
CA GLU A 296 18.63 1.19 -17.59
C GLU A 296 18.65 0.92 -16.08
N ARG A 297 18.92 1.93 -15.30
CA ARG A 297 19.05 1.79 -13.83
C ARG A 297 17.74 1.34 -13.18
N SER A 298 16.63 1.86 -13.68
CA SER A 298 15.28 1.51 -13.24
C SER A 298 14.99 0.03 -13.35
N GLU A 299 15.54 -0.67 -14.36
CA GLU A 299 15.35 -2.12 -14.55
C GLU A 299 16.10 -2.94 -13.50
N VAL A 300 17.27 -2.48 -13.05
CA VAL A 300 18.00 -3.12 -11.93
C VAL A 300 17.26 -2.91 -10.61
N ASP A 301 16.73 -1.72 -10.38
CA ASP A 301 15.94 -1.41 -9.20
C ASP A 301 14.58 -2.15 -9.23
N ASP A 302 14.00 -2.35 -10.42
CA ASP A 302 12.82 -3.19 -10.60
C ASP A 302 13.13 -4.65 -10.27
N LEU A 303 14.25 -5.20 -10.75
CA LEU A 303 14.67 -6.56 -10.41
C LEU A 303 14.80 -6.75 -8.90
N ARG A 304 15.44 -5.80 -8.21
CA ARG A 304 15.60 -5.83 -6.76
C ARG A 304 14.24 -5.85 -6.05
N ARG A 305 13.31 -4.96 -6.43
CA ARG A 305 11.96 -4.91 -5.87
C ARG A 305 11.17 -6.18 -6.17
N ALA A 306 11.28 -6.69 -7.39
CA ALA A 306 10.60 -7.92 -7.79
C ALA A 306 11.09 -9.15 -7.02
N LEU A 307 12.39 -9.25 -6.76
CA LEU A 307 12.98 -10.32 -5.96
C LEU A 307 12.48 -10.29 -4.51
N VAL A 308 12.44 -9.11 -3.88
CA VAL A 308 11.85 -8.95 -2.53
C VAL A 308 10.37 -9.30 -2.54
N ALA A 309 9.63 -8.89 -3.57
CA ALA A 309 8.20 -9.15 -3.71
C ALA A 309 7.84 -10.64 -3.86
N THR A 310 8.79 -11.52 -4.18
CA THR A 310 8.55 -12.97 -4.14
C THR A 310 8.21 -13.47 -2.74
N GLY A 311 8.60 -12.72 -1.70
CA GLY A 311 8.50 -13.11 -0.30
C GLY A 311 9.41 -14.29 0.09
N LEU A 312 10.33 -14.69 -0.78
CA LEU A 312 11.31 -15.76 -0.56
C LEU A 312 12.68 -15.21 -0.16
N ILE A 313 12.86 -13.90 -0.26
CA ILE A 313 14.14 -13.21 -0.07
C ILE A 313 13.93 -12.12 0.99
N ALA A 314 14.81 -12.13 1.99
CA ALA A 314 14.80 -11.15 3.08
C ALA A 314 15.57 -9.87 2.68
N SER A 315 16.72 -10.03 2.01
CA SER A 315 17.52 -8.92 1.51
C SER A 315 18.10 -9.19 0.13
N VAL A 316 18.19 -8.15 -0.67
CA VAL A 316 18.76 -8.16 -2.02
C VAL A 316 19.76 -7.03 -2.12
N GLU A 317 21.01 -7.37 -2.41
CA GLU A 317 22.06 -6.43 -2.76
C GLU A 317 22.42 -6.60 -4.23
N THR A 318 22.39 -5.52 -5.00
CA THR A 318 22.76 -5.52 -6.42
C THR A 318 24.02 -4.69 -6.62
N LYS A 319 24.99 -5.25 -7.33
CA LYS A 319 26.24 -4.57 -7.73
C LYS A 319 26.41 -4.64 -9.23
N LEU A 320 26.80 -3.53 -9.83
CA LEU A 320 27.18 -3.47 -11.23
C LEU A 320 28.66 -3.81 -11.35
N VAL A 321 28.97 -4.78 -12.19
CA VAL A 321 30.36 -5.26 -12.41
C VAL A 321 30.70 -4.99 -13.87
N PRO A 322 31.53 -3.97 -14.16
CA PRO A 322 31.93 -3.67 -15.52
C PRO A 322 32.82 -4.78 -16.06
N ARG A 323 32.69 -5.09 -17.37
CA ARG A 323 33.61 -5.96 -18.09
C ARG A 323 34.76 -5.16 -18.71
N ASP A 324 35.80 -5.85 -19.13
CA ASP A 324 37.02 -5.26 -19.70
C ASP A 324 36.74 -4.43 -20.97
N ASP A 325 35.60 -4.64 -21.65
CA ASP A 325 35.20 -3.89 -22.84
C ASP A 325 34.69 -2.46 -22.52
N GLY A 326 34.47 -2.14 -21.23
CA GLY A 326 33.95 -0.86 -20.74
C GLY A 326 32.51 -0.52 -21.19
N ARG A 327 31.85 -1.43 -21.93
CA ARG A 327 30.52 -1.26 -22.51
C ARG A 327 29.50 -2.30 -22.04
N THR A 328 29.95 -3.33 -21.40
CA THR A 328 29.10 -4.39 -20.84
C THR A 328 29.18 -4.37 -19.33
N VAL A 329 28.02 -4.43 -18.69
CA VAL A 329 27.93 -4.42 -17.22
C VAL A 329 27.14 -5.64 -16.78
N ASP A 330 27.78 -6.53 -16.02
CA ASP A 330 27.14 -7.67 -15.37
C ASP A 330 26.41 -7.20 -14.11
N VAL A 331 25.27 -7.82 -13.82
CA VAL A 331 24.51 -7.54 -12.60
C VAL A 331 24.77 -8.65 -11.58
N ALA A 332 25.57 -8.37 -10.58
CA ALA A 332 25.80 -9.27 -9.45
C ALA A 332 24.72 -9.08 -8.40
N VAL A 333 24.00 -10.16 -8.09
CA VAL A 333 22.88 -10.15 -7.14
C VAL A 333 23.25 -11.06 -5.97
N HIS A 334 23.31 -10.49 -4.77
CA HIS A 334 23.49 -11.22 -3.53
C HIS A 334 22.15 -11.39 -2.82
N LEU A 335 21.77 -12.63 -2.49
CA LEU A 335 20.46 -12.99 -1.96
C LEU A 335 20.55 -13.68 -0.61
N GLU A 336 19.79 -13.15 0.37
CA GLU A 336 19.55 -13.82 1.65
C GLU A 336 18.10 -14.31 1.73
N PRO A 337 17.87 -15.58 2.09
CA PRO A 337 16.55 -16.18 2.06
C PRO A 337 15.67 -15.67 3.22
N ALA A 338 14.37 -15.50 2.95
CA ALA A 338 13.34 -15.27 3.96
C ALA A 338 12.81 -16.61 4.51
N PRO A 339 12.11 -16.60 5.66
CA PRO A 339 11.40 -17.77 6.17
C PRO A 339 10.42 -18.33 5.14
N MET A 340 10.52 -19.64 4.86
CA MET A 340 9.74 -20.30 3.81
C MET A 340 8.32 -20.69 4.23
N ARG A 341 8.00 -20.64 5.52
CA ARG A 341 6.72 -21.09 6.07
C ARG A 341 5.97 -19.95 6.72
N THR A 342 4.65 -19.97 6.55
CA THR A 342 3.74 -19.01 7.18
C THR A 342 2.57 -19.80 7.76
N VAL A 343 2.17 -19.44 8.96
CA VAL A 343 0.90 -19.85 9.57
C VAL A 343 0.08 -18.58 9.78
N ALA A 344 -1.17 -18.59 9.37
CA ALA A 344 -2.08 -17.48 9.57
C ALA A 344 -3.41 -17.99 10.12
N GLY A 345 -4.04 -17.18 10.97
CA GLY A 345 -5.38 -17.40 11.50
C GLY A 345 -6.18 -16.12 11.34
N GLU A 346 -7.47 -16.25 11.04
CA GLU A 346 -8.41 -15.15 10.90
C GLU A 346 -9.71 -15.49 11.62
N LEU A 347 -10.23 -14.54 12.39
CA LEU A 347 -11.56 -14.58 12.97
C LEU A 347 -12.37 -13.44 12.36
N GLY A 348 -13.49 -13.76 11.72
CA GLY A 348 -14.35 -12.79 11.05
C GLY A 348 -15.81 -12.96 11.45
N TYR A 349 -16.56 -11.88 11.32
CA TYR A 349 -18.02 -11.87 11.39
C TYR A 349 -18.56 -10.97 10.27
N GLY A 350 -19.49 -11.50 9.50
CA GLY A 350 -20.18 -10.75 8.45
C GLY A 350 -21.70 -10.91 8.56
N THR A 351 -22.43 -9.80 8.36
CA THR A 351 -23.89 -9.87 8.23
C THR A 351 -24.23 -10.64 6.94
N GLY A 352 -24.85 -11.82 7.08
CA GLY A 352 -25.14 -12.72 5.95
C GLY A 352 -24.12 -13.83 5.73
N GLU A 353 -22.92 -13.78 6.35
CA GLU A 353 -21.94 -14.87 6.33
C GLU A 353 -21.77 -15.53 7.70
N GLY A 354 -22.19 -14.84 8.77
CA GLY A 354 -22.07 -15.32 10.15
C GLY A 354 -20.65 -15.25 10.69
N VAL A 355 -20.39 -16.06 11.73
CA VAL A 355 -19.05 -16.19 12.32
C VAL A 355 -18.20 -17.12 11.46
N ARG A 356 -16.93 -16.74 11.24
CA ARG A 356 -15.96 -17.50 10.45
C ARG A 356 -14.62 -17.53 11.16
N LEU A 357 -14.07 -18.73 11.30
CA LEU A 357 -12.69 -18.97 11.71
C LEU A 357 -11.95 -19.59 10.53
N GLU A 358 -10.81 -19.01 10.18
CA GLU A 358 -9.94 -19.54 9.13
C GLU A 358 -8.56 -19.82 9.71
N ALA A 359 -7.96 -20.92 9.29
CA ALA A 359 -6.57 -21.26 9.56
C ALA A 359 -5.89 -21.66 8.25
N SER A 360 -4.66 -21.19 8.05
CA SER A 360 -3.88 -21.59 6.90
C SER A 360 -2.41 -21.83 7.24
N TRP A 361 -1.83 -22.79 6.55
CA TRP A 361 -0.40 -23.06 6.54
C TRP A 361 0.10 -22.99 5.11
N GLN A 362 1.19 -22.27 4.90
CA GLN A 362 1.79 -22.10 3.59
C GLN A 362 3.28 -22.40 3.63
N HIS A 363 3.77 -23.18 2.65
CA HIS A 363 5.18 -23.26 2.31
C HIS A 363 5.41 -22.54 0.98
N ARG A 364 6.12 -21.38 1.04
CA ARG A 364 6.22 -20.44 -0.09
C ARG A 364 7.02 -20.94 -1.30
N ASN A 365 7.88 -21.95 -1.12
CA ASN A 365 8.72 -22.52 -2.18
C ASN A 365 8.76 -24.05 -2.08
N PHE A 366 7.59 -24.69 -1.92
CA PHE A 366 7.48 -26.15 -1.82
C PHE A 366 7.89 -26.84 -3.13
N PHE A 367 7.45 -26.29 -4.25
CA PHE A 367 7.85 -26.69 -5.61
C PHE A 367 8.75 -25.62 -6.22
N ASN A 368 10.06 -25.75 -6.04
CA ASN A 368 11.05 -24.81 -6.55
C ASN A 368 11.00 -24.70 -8.10
N PRO A 369 11.08 -23.47 -8.69
CA PRO A 369 11.08 -22.15 -8.06
C PRO A 369 9.68 -21.59 -7.83
N GLU A 370 9.52 -20.82 -6.74
CA GLU A 370 8.33 -20.02 -6.41
C GLU A 370 6.99 -20.80 -6.37
N GLY A 371 7.03 -22.11 -6.23
CA GLY A 371 5.83 -22.95 -6.09
C GLY A 371 5.37 -23.00 -4.64
N ALA A 372 4.46 -22.12 -4.25
CA ALA A 372 3.86 -22.12 -2.92
C ALA A 372 2.75 -23.18 -2.82
N LEU A 373 2.80 -23.98 -1.76
CA LEU A 373 1.75 -24.90 -1.36
C LEU A 373 1.03 -24.32 -0.13
N THR A 374 -0.28 -24.17 -0.21
CA THR A 374 -1.12 -23.67 0.88
C THR A 374 -2.16 -24.71 1.26
N LEU A 375 -2.24 -25.01 2.55
CA LEU A 375 -3.34 -25.76 3.17
C LEU A 375 -4.21 -24.74 3.89
N ARG A 376 -5.52 -24.75 3.64
CA ARG A 376 -6.47 -23.79 4.17
C ARG A 376 -7.70 -24.51 4.70
N GLY A 377 -8.12 -24.17 5.91
CA GLY A 377 -9.35 -24.63 6.53
C GLY A 377 -10.21 -23.45 6.97
N VAL A 378 -11.50 -23.52 6.70
CA VAL A 378 -12.50 -22.56 7.16
C VAL A 378 -13.57 -23.33 7.95
N ALA A 379 -13.89 -22.83 9.14
CA ALA A 379 -15.00 -23.28 9.97
C ALA A 379 -15.91 -22.08 10.27
N GLY A 380 -17.03 -22.00 9.60
CA GLY A 380 -18.01 -20.94 9.75
C GLY A 380 -19.42 -21.46 9.94
N THR A 381 -20.32 -20.58 10.35
CA THR A 381 -21.73 -20.91 10.55
C THR A 381 -22.44 -21.27 9.23
N GLN A 382 -22.03 -20.62 8.13
CA GLN A 382 -22.64 -20.84 6.80
C GLN A 382 -21.70 -21.52 5.81
N GLU A 383 -20.38 -21.58 6.10
CA GLU A 383 -19.39 -22.20 5.21
C GLU A 383 -18.37 -23.01 6.01
N GLN A 384 -18.13 -24.24 5.57
CA GLN A 384 -16.98 -25.05 5.96
C GLN A 384 -16.18 -25.37 4.70
N LEU A 385 -14.85 -25.16 4.73
CA LEU A 385 -13.95 -25.37 3.59
C LEU A 385 -12.67 -26.07 4.04
N ALA A 386 -12.23 -27.03 3.25
CA ALA A 386 -10.87 -27.54 3.28
C ALA A 386 -10.28 -27.42 1.87
N ALA A 387 -9.12 -26.80 1.73
CA ALA A 387 -8.50 -26.57 0.43
C ALA A 387 -7.00 -26.82 0.48
N VAL A 388 -6.48 -27.37 -0.62
CA VAL A 388 -5.07 -27.45 -0.95
C VAL A 388 -4.87 -26.68 -2.25
N SER A 389 -4.00 -25.66 -2.23
CA SER A 389 -3.72 -24.86 -3.41
C SER A 389 -2.22 -24.77 -3.68
N LEU A 390 -1.89 -24.84 -4.95
CA LEU A 390 -0.56 -24.56 -5.51
C LEU A 390 -0.62 -23.23 -6.26
N ARG A 391 0.34 -22.36 -5.99
CA ARG A 391 0.55 -21.12 -6.71
C ARG A 391 2.01 -21.00 -7.10
N ARG A 392 2.33 -21.02 -8.39
CA ARG A 392 3.68 -20.86 -8.90
C ARG A 392 3.79 -19.52 -9.64
N SER A 393 4.48 -18.57 -9.01
CA SER A 393 4.73 -17.26 -9.58
C SER A 393 5.83 -17.31 -10.64
N ASN A 394 5.86 -16.32 -11.52
CA ASN A 394 6.81 -16.19 -12.61
C ASN A 394 6.96 -17.49 -13.45
N PHE A 395 5.83 -18.18 -13.68
CA PHE A 395 5.78 -19.43 -14.41
C PHE A 395 6.05 -19.19 -15.91
N MET A 396 7.15 -19.74 -16.42
CA MET A 396 7.68 -19.58 -17.78
C MET A 396 8.10 -18.14 -18.14
N ARG A 397 7.36 -17.13 -17.69
CA ARG A 397 7.62 -15.70 -17.91
C ARG A 397 7.31 -14.93 -16.64
N ARG A 398 7.94 -13.76 -16.49
CA ARG A 398 7.61 -12.83 -15.44
C ARG A 398 6.11 -12.51 -15.41
N ASP A 399 5.55 -12.37 -14.22
CA ASP A 399 4.16 -11.99 -13.97
C ASP A 399 3.10 -13.02 -14.36
N GLN A 400 3.47 -14.16 -14.94
CA GLN A 400 2.56 -15.27 -15.14
C GLN A 400 2.52 -16.16 -13.90
N VAL A 401 1.34 -16.55 -13.50
CA VAL A 401 1.10 -17.38 -12.33
C VAL A 401 0.33 -18.62 -12.74
N LEU A 402 0.90 -19.79 -12.48
CA LEU A 402 0.20 -21.06 -12.56
C LEU A 402 -0.48 -21.33 -11.23
N THR A 403 -1.78 -21.60 -11.25
CA THR A 403 -2.58 -21.99 -10.08
C THR A 403 -3.15 -23.37 -10.26
N ALA A 404 -3.23 -24.12 -9.17
CA ALA A 404 -4.02 -25.37 -9.10
C ALA A 404 -4.61 -25.49 -7.72
N GLN A 405 -5.85 -26.03 -7.62
CA GLN A 405 -6.55 -26.16 -6.36
C GLN A 405 -7.40 -27.42 -6.33
N VAL A 406 -7.40 -28.07 -5.17
CA VAL A 406 -8.41 -29.07 -4.79
C VAL A 406 -9.08 -28.56 -3.53
N SER A 407 -10.40 -28.52 -3.52
CA SER A 407 -11.14 -28.11 -2.31
C SER A 407 -12.43 -28.89 -2.14
N ALA A 408 -12.80 -29.09 -0.87
CA ALA A 408 -14.09 -29.60 -0.45
C ALA A 408 -14.77 -28.52 0.40
N SER A 409 -16.00 -28.17 0.06
CA SER A 409 -16.78 -27.17 0.79
C SER A 409 -18.18 -27.64 1.10
N ASN A 410 -18.73 -27.13 2.19
CA ASN A 410 -20.13 -27.25 2.54
C ASN A 410 -20.67 -25.85 2.85
N ILE A 411 -21.55 -25.36 2.00
CA ILE A 411 -22.15 -24.03 2.07
C ILE A 411 -23.63 -24.20 2.41
N ASN A 412 -24.11 -23.45 3.39
CA ASN A 412 -25.50 -23.40 3.79
C ASN A 412 -25.97 -21.94 3.85
N ARG A 413 -26.70 -21.51 2.84
CA ARG A 413 -27.22 -20.15 2.69
C ARG A 413 -28.70 -20.17 2.41
N ASP A 414 -29.36 -19.03 2.65
CA ASP A 414 -30.81 -18.89 2.31
C ASP A 414 -31.06 -19.24 0.83
N ALA A 415 -30.16 -18.83 -0.06
CA ALA A 415 -30.27 -19.05 -1.50
C ALA A 415 -30.11 -20.53 -1.90
N PHE A 416 -29.27 -21.31 -1.25
CA PHE A 416 -29.02 -22.72 -1.55
C PHE A 416 -28.07 -23.37 -0.52
N ASP A 417 -28.20 -24.73 -0.43
CA ASP A 417 -27.21 -25.56 0.24
C ASP A 417 -26.38 -26.30 -0.82
N ALA A 418 -25.08 -26.32 -0.66
CA ALA A 418 -24.17 -27.00 -1.58
C ALA A 418 -23.03 -27.73 -0.86
N LYS A 419 -22.82 -28.99 -1.22
CA LYS A 419 -21.62 -29.76 -0.85
C LYS A 419 -20.82 -29.97 -2.11
N THR A 420 -19.67 -29.32 -2.21
CA THR A 420 -18.92 -29.22 -3.44
C THR A 420 -17.51 -29.78 -3.29
N LEU A 421 -17.09 -30.60 -4.26
CA LEU A 421 -15.70 -30.94 -4.51
C LEU A 421 -15.25 -30.21 -5.80
N LEU A 422 -14.19 -29.42 -5.71
CA LEU A 422 -13.63 -28.66 -6.82
C LEU A 422 -12.20 -29.13 -7.11
N LEU A 423 -11.92 -29.37 -8.39
CA LEU A 423 -10.59 -29.44 -8.96
C LEU A 423 -10.46 -28.32 -9.99
N ALA A 424 -9.51 -27.42 -9.80
CA ALA A 424 -9.28 -26.28 -10.69
C ALA A 424 -7.80 -26.14 -11.00
N ALA A 425 -7.48 -25.69 -12.22
CA ALA A 425 -6.15 -25.25 -12.61
C ALA A 425 -6.26 -24.10 -13.59
N GLY A 426 -5.32 -23.17 -13.56
CA GLY A 426 -5.35 -22.00 -14.41
C GLY A 426 -4.00 -21.32 -14.56
N LEU A 427 -3.92 -20.50 -15.60
CA LEU A 427 -2.81 -19.59 -15.86
C LEU A 427 -3.37 -18.16 -15.84
N GLU A 428 -2.68 -17.28 -15.16
CA GLU A 428 -3.11 -15.89 -15.01
C GLU A 428 -1.95 -14.92 -15.07
N ARG A 429 -2.25 -13.67 -15.44
CA ARG A 429 -1.37 -12.52 -15.31
C ARG A 429 -2.09 -11.47 -14.47
N GLN A 430 -1.56 -11.17 -13.29
CA GLN A 430 -2.18 -10.26 -12.34
C GLN A 430 -1.32 -9.01 -12.10
N SER A 431 -1.95 -7.93 -11.67
CA SER A 431 -1.30 -6.79 -11.02
C SER A 431 -0.90 -7.14 -9.60
N ASN A 432 0.13 -6.50 -9.09
CA ASN A 432 0.51 -6.53 -7.69
C ASN A 432 0.67 -5.09 -7.17
N PHE A 433 0.83 -4.91 -5.87
CA PHE A 433 0.95 -3.59 -5.22
C PHE A 433 2.16 -2.78 -5.70
N ILE A 434 3.21 -3.45 -6.19
CA ILE A 434 4.43 -2.81 -6.69
C ILE A 434 4.26 -2.40 -8.15
N TRP A 435 3.46 -3.16 -8.89
CA TRP A 435 3.30 -2.98 -10.33
C TRP A 435 1.86 -3.20 -10.78
N GLN A 436 1.16 -2.08 -11.00
CA GLN A 436 -0.15 -2.09 -11.64
C GLN A 436 0.00 -2.29 -13.14
N LYS A 437 -0.67 -3.31 -13.68
CA LYS A 437 -0.64 -3.63 -15.11
C LYS A 437 -1.91 -3.16 -15.76
N LYS A 438 -1.78 -2.48 -16.91
CA LYS A 438 -2.94 -2.06 -17.70
C LYS A 438 -3.78 -3.26 -18.19
N TRP A 439 -3.14 -4.38 -18.51
CA TRP A 439 -3.83 -5.58 -18.97
C TRP A 439 -3.53 -6.77 -18.05
N THR A 440 -4.58 -7.36 -17.50
CA THR A 440 -4.55 -8.60 -16.75
C THR A 440 -5.51 -9.61 -17.40
N TRP A 441 -5.18 -10.89 -17.28
CA TRP A 441 -5.98 -11.95 -17.86
C TRP A 441 -5.86 -13.24 -17.08
N SER A 442 -6.87 -14.10 -17.16
CA SER A 442 -6.82 -15.48 -16.68
C SER A 442 -7.52 -16.43 -17.63
N ILE A 443 -7.07 -17.67 -17.65
CA ILE A 443 -7.74 -18.80 -18.30
C ILE A 443 -7.51 -20.04 -17.45
N GLY A 444 -8.55 -20.85 -17.27
CA GLY A 444 -8.46 -22.07 -16.46
C GLY A 444 -9.39 -23.18 -16.89
N GLY A 445 -9.33 -24.26 -16.16
CA GLY A 445 -10.27 -25.38 -16.22
C GLY A 445 -10.75 -25.74 -14.82
N GLU A 446 -12.02 -26.03 -14.68
CA GLU A 446 -12.67 -26.45 -13.43
C GLU A 446 -13.45 -27.74 -13.66
N LEU A 447 -13.31 -28.67 -12.73
CA LEU A 447 -14.19 -29.84 -12.59
C LEU A 447 -14.84 -29.76 -11.21
N ILE A 448 -16.19 -29.73 -11.20
CA ILE A 448 -16.98 -29.49 -10.01
C ILE A 448 -17.95 -30.66 -9.86
N ALA A 449 -17.88 -31.33 -8.72
CA ALA A 449 -18.91 -32.27 -8.29
C ALA A 449 -19.64 -31.65 -7.11
N SER A 450 -20.95 -31.38 -7.26
CA SER A 450 -21.73 -30.66 -6.24
C SER A 450 -23.08 -31.34 -6.01
N ASP A 451 -23.45 -31.49 -4.74
CA ASP A 451 -24.80 -31.92 -4.33
C ASP A 451 -25.52 -30.71 -3.72
N GLU A 452 -26.49 -30.19 -4.43
CA GLU A 452 -27.11 -28.91 -4.13
C GLU A 452 -28.64 -29.04 -3.90
N ARG A 453 -29.15 -28.24 -2.95
CA ARG A 453 -30.56 -28.05 -2.68
C ARG A 453 -31.02 -26.69 -3.15
N ASP A 454 -32.10 -26.66 -3.94
CA ASP A 454 -32.72 -25.41 -4.42
C ASP A 454 -34.24 -25.56 -4.54
N THR A 455 -34.89 -24.50 -5.00
CA THR A 455 -36.33 -24.44 -5.28
C THR A 455 -36.57 -24.37 -6.78
N ILE A 456 -37.48 -25.21 -7.31
CA ILE A 456 -37.94 -25.20 -8.70
C ILE A 456 -38.79 -23.93 -8.89
N GLY A 457 -38.42 -23.04 -9.82
CA GLY A 457 -39.10 -21.76 -10.01
C GLY A 457 -40.57 -21.86 -10.40
N ALA A 458 -40.96 -22.89 -11.20
CA ALA A 458 -42.30 -23.04 -11.67
C ALA A 458 -43.29 -23.59 -10.61
N THR A 459 -42.82 -24.37 -9.65
CA THR A 459 -43.67 -25.09 -8.69
C THR A 459 -43.45 -24.71 -7.24
N GLY A 460 -42.40 -23.97 -6.92
CA GLY A 460 -41.98 -23.68 -5.55
C GLY A 460 -41.50 -24.92 -4.76
N THR A 461 -41.31 -26.06 -5.44
CA THR A 461 -40.95 -27.32 -4.77
C THR A 461 -39.44 -27.38 -4.52
N LYS A 462 -39.04 -27.63 -3.27
CA LYS A 462 -37.64 -27.89 -2.92
C LYS A 462 -37.17 -29.23 -3.48
N ARG A 463 -35.99 -29.23 -4.12
CA ARG A 463 -35.35 -30.42 -4.68
C ARG A 463 -33.88 -30.48 -4.28
N ARG A 464 -33.32 -31.70 -4.33
CA ARG A 464 -31.88 -31.94 -4.19
C ARG A 464 -31.39 -32.65 -5.45
N ARG A 465 -30.26 -32.16 -5.98
CA ARG A 465 -29.69 -32.70 -7.22
C ARG A 465 -28.17 -32.67 -7.16
N THR A 466 -27.54 -33.73 -7.69
CA THR A 466 -26.07 -33.78 -7.87
C THR A 466 -25.72 -33.31 -9.28
N TYR A 467 -24.77 -32.42 -9.36
CA TYR A 467 -24.23 -31.89 -10.59
C TYR A 467 -22.74 -32.27 -10.73
N LEU A 468 -22.37 -32.68 -11.94
CA LEU A 468 -20.96 -32.74 -12.36
C LEU A 468 -20.78 -31.71 -13.45
N ILE A 469 -19.93 -30.71 -13.20
CA ILE A 469 -19.75 -29.56 -14.09
C ILE A 469 -18.29 -29.48 -14.54
N ALA A 470 -18.07 -29.32 -15.86
CA ALA A 470 -16.82 -28.97 -16.46
C ALA A 470 -16.90 -27.54 -16.98
N ALA A 471 -15.98 -26.66 -16.59
CA ALA A 471 -15.99 -25.26 -16.97
C ALA A 471 -14.62 -24.81 -17.44
N ILE A 472 -14.60 -23.83 -18.36
CA ILE A 472 -13.38 -23.15 -18.85
C ILE A 472 -13.54 -21.65 -18.61
N PRO A 473 -13.33 -21.18 -17.35
CA PRO A 473 -13.40 -19.77 -17.04
C PRO A 473 -12.21 -19.00 -17.67
N ALA A 474 -12.53 -17.86 -18.28
CA ALA A 474 -11.56 -16.92 -18.77
C ALA A 474 -11.94 -15.49 -18.38
N SER A 475 -10.94 -14.63 -18.15
CA SER A 475 -11.14 -13.21 -17.89
C SER A 475 -10.12 -12.36 -18.61
N LEU A 476 -10.52 -11.13 -18.95
CA LEU A 476 -9.64 -10.09 -19.48
C LEU A 476 -10.06 -8.77 -18.82
N THR A 477 -9.10 -8.04 -18.25
CA THR A 477 -9.36 -6.76 -17.62
C THR A 477 -8.34 -5.73 -18.09
N TYR A 478 -8.84 -4.58 -18.49
CA TYR A 478 -8.07 -3.35 -18.67
C TYR A 478 -8.22 -2.49 -17.42
N ASP A 479 -7.10 -2.05 -16.86
CA ASP A 479 -7.03 -1.14 -15.73
C ASP A 479 -6.19 0.08 -16.10
N GLY A 480 -6.86 1.19 -16.36
CA GLY A 480 -6.27 2.49 -16.62
C GLY A 480 -6.45 3.47 -15.47
N SER A 481 -6.74 2.96 -14.26
CA SER A 481 -6.82 3.80 -13.07
C SER A 481 -5.43 4.10 -12.49
N ASP A 482 -5.34 5.16 -11.71
CA ASP A 482 -4.13 5.63 -11.03
C ASP A 482 -3.72 4.74 -9.84
N SER A 483 -4.65 4.05 -9.20
CA SER A 483 -4.40 3.21 -8.01
C SER A 483 -5.27 1.95 -8.01
N LEU A 484 -4.70 0.82 -7.54
CA LEU A 484 -5.45 -0.44 -7.39
C LEU A 484 -6.48 -0.41 -6.26
N LEU A 485 -6.17 0.24 -5.13
CA LEU A 485 -6.98 0.18 -3.91
C LEU A 485 -7.81 1.44 -3.66
N ASP A 486 -7.32 2.59 -4.10
CA ASP A 486 -7.97 3.90 -3.92
C ASP A 486 -7.90 4.70 -5.21
N PRO A 487 -8.60 4.25 -6.28
CA PRO A 487 -8.58 4.95 -7.56
C PRO A 487 -9.28 6.30 -7.48
N THR A 488 -8.62 7.34 -7.98
CA THR A 488 -9.13 8.70 -8.04
C THR A 488 -9.37 9.17 -9.46
N GLU A 489 -8.67 8.59 -10.44
CA GLU A 489 -8.76 8.95 -11.85
C GLU A 489 -8.68 7.69 -12.73
N GLY A 490 -9.26 7.79 -13.92
CA GLY A 490 -9.20 6.77 -14.94
C GLY A 490 -10.40 5.81 -14.95
N PHE A 491 -10.23 4.64 -15.56
CA PHE A 491 -11.30 3.66 -15.68
C PHE A 491 -10.78 2.23 -15.73
N ARG A 492 -11.67 1.29 -15.39
CA ARG A 492 -11.46 -0.15 -15.51
C ARG A 492 -12.55 -0.78 -16.35
N LEU A 493 -12.17 -1.75 -17.18
CA LEU A 493 -13.11 -2.54 -17.97
C LEU A 493 -12.72 -4.01 -17.90
N GLY A 494 -13.62 -4.84 -17.39
CA GLY A 494 -13.40 -6.28 -17.22
C GLY A 494 -14.45 -7.11 -17.90
N GLY A 495 -14.03 -8.17 -18.59
CA GLY A 495 -14.90 -9.20 -19.14
C GLY A 495 -14.56 -10.57 -18.57
N ARG A 496 -15.59 -11.36 -18.27
CA ARG A 496 -15.48 -12.76 -17.84
C ARG A 496 -16.37 -13.62 -18.74
N LEU A 497 -15.86 -14.76 -19.15
CA LEU A 497 -16.57 -15.74 -19.95
C LEU A 497 -16.26 -17.15 -19.41
N SER A 498 -17.29 -17.96 -19.19
CA SER A 498 -17.14 -19.33 -18.73
C SER A 498 -18.11 -20.24 -19.48
N PRO A 499 -17.68 -20.90 -20.55
CA PRO A 499 -18.39 -22.03 -21.12
C PRO A 499 -18.40 -23.20 -20.13
N GLU A 500 -19.56 -23.80 -19.90
CA GLU A 500 -19.78 -24.83 -18.91
C GLU A 500 -20.64 -25.97 -19.47
N LEU A 501 -20.30 -27.21 -19.10
CA LEU A 501 -21.08 -28.42 -19.38
C LEU A 501 -21.49 -29.04 -18.05
N SER A 502 -22.78 -29.14 -17.80
CA SER A 502 -23.33 -29.71 -16.57
C SER A 502 -24.01 -31.04 -16.89
N PHE A 503 -23.69 -32.05 -16.10
CA PHE A 503 -24.25 -33.41 -16.21
C PHE A 503 -25.12 -33.69 -14.95
N HIS A 504 -26.43 -33.82 -15.14
CA HIS A 504 -27.40 -34.12 -14.06
C HIS A 504 -28.71 -34.67 -14.63
N GLY A 505 -28.72 -35.95 -14.98
CA GLY A 505 -29.86 -36.59 -15.66
C GLY A 505 -29.94 -36.31 -17.17
N GLY A 506 -29.00 -35.51 -17.68
CA GLY A 506 -28.79 -35.10 -19.07
C GLY A 506 -27.51 -34.30 -19.19
N THR A 507 -27.18 -33.81 -20.39
CA THR A 507 -26.04 -32.91 -20.65
C THR A 507 -26.59 -31.54 -21.02
N PHE A 508 -26.23 -30.54 -20.23
CA PHE A 508 -26.65 -29.14 -20.40
C PHE A 508 -25.44 -28.26 -20.62
N GLY A 509 -25.34 -27.67 -21.79
CA GLY A 509 -24.31 -26.71 -22.13
C GLY A 509 -24.82 -25.30 -21.96
N TYR A 510 -24.06 -24.46 -21.23
CA TYR A 510 -24.36 -23.03 -21.10
C TYR A 510 -23.07 -22.21 -20.99
N THR A 511 -23.20 -20.91 -21.21
CA THR A 511 -22.09 -19.99 -21.06
C THR A 511 -22.50 -18.87 -20.13
N ARG A 512 -21.67 -18.62 -19.12
CA ARG A 512 -21.78 -17.45 -18.24
C ARG A 512 -20.89 -16.35 -18.77
N ALA A 513 -21.48 -15.17 -18.98
CA ALA A 513 -20.77 -13.97 -19.40
C ALA A 513 -21.05 -12.84 -18.43
N GLN A 514 -20.03 -12.02 -18.14
CA GLN A 514 -20.16 -10.84 -17.27
C GLN A 514 -19.22 -9.75 -17.77
N LEU A 515 -19.72 -8.52 -17.77
CA LEU A 515 -18.97 -7.31 -18.02
C LEU A 515 -19.06 -6.40 -16.80
N ASP A 516 -17.92 -5.85 -16.40
CA ASP A 516 -17.77 -4.87 -15.34
C ASP A 516 -17.07 -3.64 -15.91
N ALA A 517 -17.59 -2.45 -15.66
CA ALA A 517 -16.96 -1.18 -16.00
C ALA A 517 -17.00 -0.25 -14.80
N SER A 518 -15.89 0.41 -14.48
CA SER A 518 -15.81 1.43 -13.43
C SER A 518 -15.07 2.65 -13.95
N ALA A 519 -15.47 3.83 -13.52
CA ALA A 519 -14.82 5.09 -13.88
C ALA A 519 -14.68 5.97 -12.64
N TYR A 520 -13.59 6.75 -12.62
CA TYR A 520 -13.22 7.62 -11.52
C TYR A 520 -12.83 8.98 -12.08
N HIS A 521 -13.33 10.05 -11.47
CA HIS A 521 -13.05 11.40 -11.90
C HIS A 521 -12.85 12.33 -10.68
N PRO A 522 -11.68 12.98 -10.56
CA PRO A 522 -11.45 13.97 -9.52
C PRO A 522 -12.25 15.25 -9.85
N VAL A 523 -13.27 15.52 -9.04
CA VAL A 523 -14.08 16.75 -9.15
C VAL A 523 -13.33 17.91 -8.50
N SER A 524 -12.56 17.64 -7.46
CA SER A 524 -11.64 18.56 -6.78
C SER A 524 -10.58 17.76 -6.04
N ASP A 525 -9.59 18.43 -5.45
CA ASP A 525 -8.51 17.78 -4.68
C ASP A 525 -9.00 16.87 -3.53
N ARG A 526 -10.29 16.99 -3.16
CA ARG A 526 -10.89 16.23 -2.06
C ARG A 526 -12.11 15.43 -2.43
N VAL A 527 -12.62 15.59 -3.64
CA VAL A 527 -13.87 14.95 -4.07
C VAL A 527 -13.63 14.17 -5.34
N VAL A 528 -13.85 12.86 -5.27
CA VAL A 528 -13.81 11.96 -6.42
C VAL A 528 -15.22 11.44 -6.68
N ALA A 529 -15.71 11.64 -7.91
CA ALA A 529 -16.90 10.96 -8.40
C ALA A 529 -16.51 9.57 -8.94
N ALA A 530 -17.17 8.53 -8.48
CA ALA A 530 -16.92 7.18 -8.94
C ALA A 530 -18.22 6.50 -9.36
N GLY A 531 -18.15 5.73 -10.44
CA GLY A 531 -19.30 4.97 -10.97
C GLY A 531 -18.90 3.58 -11.41
N ARG A 532 -19.80 2.61 -11.22
CA ARG A 532 -19.65 1.21 -11.71
C ARG A 532 -20.92 0.76 -12.40
N ILE A 533 -20.76 -0.03 -13.43
CA ILE A 533 -21.83 -0.80 -14.09
C ILE A 533 -21.35 -2.25 -14.18
N ARG A 534 -22.26 -3.19 -13.90
CA ARG A 534 -22.07 -4.62 -14.07
C ARG A 534 -23.26 -5.20 -14.82
N VAL A 535 -22.99 -6.02 -15.84
CA VAL A 535 -24.01 -6.75 -16.58
C VAL A 535 -23.56 -8.21 -16.70
N GLY A 536 -24.46 -9.13 -16.43
CA GLY A 536 -24.19 -10.56 -16.54
C GLY A 536 -25.34 -11.30 -17.21
N SER A 537 -25.00 -12.36 -17.95
CA SER A 537 -25.97 -13.25 -18.61
C SER A 537 -25.47 -14.68 -18.63
N ILE A 538 -26.42 -15.64 -18.44
CA ILE A 538 -26.20 -17.06 -18.68
C ILE A 538 -27.15 -17.49 -19.81
N PHE A 539 -26.58 -18.02 -20.87
CA PHE A 539 -27.29 -18.44 -22.06
C PHE A 539 -26.94 -19.90 -22.44
N GLY A 540 -27.88 -20.63 -22.99
CA GLY A 540 -27.73 -22.04 -23.42
C GLY A 540 -28.51 -23.06 -22.58
N ALA A 541 -28.91 -22.75 -21.34
CA ALA A 541 -29.71 -23.60 -20.51
C ALA A 541 -30.75 -22.81 -19.70
N ASP A 542 -31.83 -23.45 -19.27
CA ASP A 542 -32.81 -22.84 -18.40
C ASP A 542 -32.28 -22.72 -16.96
N ARG A 543 -32.85 -21.77 -16.17
CA ARG A 543 -32.42 -21.54 -14.78
C ARG A 543 -32.40 -22.83 -13.96
N ASP A 544 -33.42 -23.67 -14.11
CA ASP A 544 -33.59 -24.90 -13.33
C ASP A 544 -32.66 -26.04 -13.75
N ASP A 545 -31.93 -25.88 -14.88
CA ASP A 545 -30.88 -26.80 -15.32
C ASP A 545 -29.47 -26.30 -14.98
N ILE A 546 -29.35 -25.08 -14.44
CA ILE A 546 -28.13 -24.49 -13.93
C ILE A 546 -28.04 -24.75 -12.42
N ALA A 547 -26.93 -25.30 -11.97
CA ALA A 547 -26.69 -25.49 -10.54
C ALA A 547 -26.84 -24.17 -9.77
N PRO A 548 -27.54 -24.15 -8.62
CA PRO A 548 -27.74 -22.94 -7.82
C PRO A 548 -26.48 -22.14 -7.56
N SER A 549 -25.37 -22.79 -7.21
CA SER A 549 -24.04 -22.15 -6.99
C SER A 549 -23.47 -21.46 -8.23
N ARG A 550 -23.99 -21.76 -9.43
CA ARG A 550 -23.53 -21.20 -10.71
C ARG A 550 -24.43 -20.07 -11.25
N ARG A 551 -25.60 -19.82 -10.61
CA ARG A 551 -26.50 -18.71 -10.99
C ARG A 551 -25.94 -17.36 -10.56
N PHE A 552 -26.52 -16.30 -11.08
CA PHE A 552 -26.26 -14.95 -10.57
C PHE A 552 -27.10 -14.67 -9.33
N TYR A 553 -26.51 -13.91 -8.41
CA TYR A 553 -27.17 -13.37 -7.22
C TYR A 553 -26.75 -11.90 -7.08
N SER A 554 -27.62 -11.10 -6.44
CA SER A 554 -27.39 -9.66 -6.24
C SER A 554 -27.79 -9.27 -4.81
N GLY A 555 -27.24 -8.14 -4.32
CA GLY A 555 -27.38 -7.64 -2.95
C GLY A 555 -26.14 -7.90 -2.09
N GLY A 556 -25.89 -7.01 -1.16
CA GLY A 556 -24.75 -7.02 -0.26
C GLY A 556 -23.63 -6.03 -0.64
N GLY A 557 -22.56 -6.03 0.14
CA GLY A 557 -21.50 -5.00 0.09
C GLY A 557 -20.69 -4.88 -1.19
N GLY A 558 -20.64 -5.92 -2.01
CA GLY A 558 -19.98 -5.95 -3.32
C GLY A 558 -20.92 -5.81 -4.52
N SER A 559 -22.23 -5.60 -4.27
CA SER A 559 -23.29 -5.54 -5.26
C SER A 559 -24.16 -4.30 -4.99
N VAL A 560 -25.41 -4.47 -4.55
CA VAL A 560 -26.33 -3.38 -4.21
C VAL A 560 -26.38 -3.24 -2.68
N ARG A 561 -25.73 -2.24 -2.13
CA ARG A 561 -25.69 -1.97 -0.68
C ARG A 561 -27.07 -1.51 -0.20
N GLY A 562 -27.41 -1.87 1.01
CA GLY A 562 -28.75 -1.66 1.57
C GLY A 562 -29.59 -2.94 1.59
N TYR A 563 -29.35 -3.88 0.66
CA TYR A 563 -29.92 -5.23 0.69
C TYR A 563 -28.99 -6.22 1.39
N GLY A 564 -29.57 -7.22 2.03
CA GLY A 564 -28.83 -8.36 2.57
C GLY A 564 -28.06 -9.11 1.48
N TYR A 565 -27.09 -9.90 1.89
CA TYR A 565 -26.26 -10.69 0.97
C TYR A 565 -27.12 -11.65 0.14
N GLN A 566 -27.06 -11.56 -1.19
CA GLN A 566 -27.81 -12.35 -2.17
C GLN A 566 -29.35 -12.18 -2.13
N ARG A 567 -29.89 -11.21 -1.41
CA ARG A 567 -31.34 -11.07 -1.19
C ARG A 567 -32.07 -10.22 -2.22
N LEU A 568 -31.40 -9.63 -3.19
CA LEU A 568 -32.00 -8.86 -4.28
C LEU A 568 -32.47 -9.81 -5.41
N GLY A 569 -33.67 -9.59 -5.94
CA GLY A 569 -34.17 -10.29 -7.11
C GLY A 569 -35.34 -11.27 -6.82
N PRO A 570 -35.53 -12.31 -7.65
CA PRO A 570 -36.63 -13.28 -7.53
C PRO A 570 -36.44 -14.20 -6.32
N ARG A 571 -37.55 -14.48 -5.63
CA ARG A 571 -37.61 -15.31 -4.43
C ARG A 571 -38.66 -16.40 -4.57
N ASP A 572 -38.54 -17.45 -3.77
CA ASP A 572 -39.54 -18.50 -3.69
C ASP A 572 -40.67 -18.16 -2.71
N VAL A 573 -41.54 -19.15 -2.44
CA VAL A 573 -42.71 -19.00 -1.55
C VAL A 573 -42.33 -18.82 -0.07
N ASP A 574 -41.12 -19.24 0.31
CA ASP A 574 -40.54 -19.08 1.65
C ASP A 574 -39.71 -17.80 1.76
N ASP A 575 -39.71 -16.93 0.75
CA ASP A 575 -38.93 -15.71 0.60
C ASP A 575 -37.42 -15.96 0.47
N ASP A 576 -37.00 -17.17 0.11
CA ASP A 576 -35.62 -17.54 -0.15
C ASP A 576 -35.17 -17.10 -1.57
N PRO A 577 -33.95 -16.52 -1.76
CA PRO A 577 -33.48 -16.13 -3.08
C PRO A 577 -33.24 -17.33 -3.99
N ILE A 578 -33.81 -17.32 -5.18
CA ILE A 578 -33.67 -18.43 -6.14
C ILE A 578 -32.59 -18.25 -7.19
N GLY A 579 -31.92 -17.09 -7.21
CA GLY A 579 -30.95 -16.75 -8.22
C GLY A 579 -31.51 -16.52 -9.61
N GLY A 580 -30.72 -15.87 -10.46
CA GLY A 580 -31.11 -15.52 -11.82
C GLY A 580 -30.11 -15.98 -12.87
N ARG A 581 -30.53 -15.85 -14.14
CA ARG A 581 -29.69 -16.07 -15.33
C ARG A 581 -29.05 -14.77 -15.82
N SER A 582 -29.62 -13.62 -15.48
CA SER A 582 -29.05 -12.33 -15.86
C SER A 582 -29.18 -11.31 -14.75
N LEU A 583 -28.24 -10.39 -14.71
CA LEU A 583 -28.22 -9.28 -13.79
C LEU A 583 -27.76 -8.00 -14.52
N ALA A 584 -28.24 -6.86 -14.02
CA ALA A 584 -27.66 -5.57 -14.30
C ALA A 584 -27.58 -4.77 -13.00
N GLU A 585 -26.43 -4.17 -12.73
CA GLU A 585 -26.18 -3.38 -11.52
C GLU A 585 -25.47 -2.09 -11.88
N PHE A 586 -25.72 -1.03 -11.13
CA PHE A 586 -24.90 0.15 -11.11
C PHE A 586 -24.62 0.62 -9.68
N SER A 587 -23.53 1.37 -9.52
CA SER A 587 -23.19 2.03 -8.27
C SER A 587 -22.63 3.42 -8.57
N LEU A 588 -23.06 4.43 -7.83
CA LEU A 588 -22.56 5.80 -7.89
C LEU A 588 -22.09 6.22 -6.50
N GLU A 589 -20.89 6.81 -6.44
CA GLU A 589 -20.29 7.30 -5.20
C GLU A 589 -19.72 8.71 -5.37
N ALA A 590 -19.85 9.52 -4.32
CA ALA A 590 -19.05 10.73 -4.17
C ALA A 590 -18.12 10.53 -2.97
N ARG A 591 -16.82 10.37 -3.23
CA ARG A 591 -15.79 10.13 -2.20
C ARG A 591 -15.21 11.46 -1.76
N VAL A 592 -15.48 11.86 -0.51
CA VAL A 592 -15.11 13.17 0.03
C VAL A 592 -14.07 12.98 1.13
N ARG A 593 -12.84 13.49 0.95
CA ARG A 593 -11.80 13.52 2.00
C ARG A 593 -12.02 14.72 2.93
N LEU A 594 -12.00 14.46 4.24
CA LEU A 594 -12.19 15.47 5.27
C LEU A 594 -10.85 16.11 5.65
N LYS A 595 -10.82 17.45 5.84
CA LYS A 595 -9.62 18.12 6.42
C LYS A 595 -9.39 17.79 7.88
N ALA A 596 -10.45 17.47 8.62
CA ALA A 596 -10.37 17.09 10.01
C ALA A 596 -9.53 15.80 10.17
N PHE A 597 -8.88 15.66 11.32
CA PHE A 597 -8.07 14.48 11.67
C PHE A 597 -6.90 14.19 10.70
N GLY A 598 -6.24 15.24 10.20
CA GLY A 598 -5.07 15.10 9.31
C GLY A 598 -5.38 14.55 7.92
N GLY A 599 -6.66 14.60 7.46
CA GLY A 599 -7.03 14.10 6.13
C GLY A 599 -7.18 12.57 6.02
N ASN A 600 -7.06 11.84 7.13
CA ASN A 600 -7.13 10.37 7.15
C ASN A 600 -8.56 9.82 7.12
N PHE A 601 -9.58 10.68 7.17
CA PHE A 601 -10.98 10.27 7.13
C PHE A 601 -11.71 10.80 5.91
N GLY A 602 -12.69 10.04 5.44
CA GLY A 602 -13.59 10.44 4.36
C GLY A 602 -15.01 9.98 4.57
N ILE A 603 -15.93 10.61 3.87
CA ILE A 603 -17.34 10.28 3.81
C ILE A 603 -17.70 9.98 2.36
N VAL A 604 -18.52 8.93 2.15
CA VAL A 604 -18.90 8.45 0.82
C VAL A 604 -20.42 8.24 0.79
N PRO A 605 -21.22 9.25 0.41
CA PRO A 605 -22.60 8.99 0.00
C PRO A 605 -22.63 8.11 -1.26
N PHE A 606 -23.56 7.18 -1.32
CA PHE A 606 -23.71 6.29 -2.44
C PHE A 606 -25.17 6.00 -2.81
N LEU A 607 -25.36 5.66 -4.09
CA LEU A 607 -26.61 5.18 -4.66
C LEU A 607 -26.30 3.94 -5.53
N ASP A 608 -26.86 2.82 -5.18
CA ASP A 608 -26.73 1.57 -5.91
C ASP A 608 -28.09 1.16 -6.48
N GLY A 609 -28.09 0.49 -7.61
CA GLY A 609 -29.27 -0.10 -8.17
C GLY A 609 -28.95 -1.44 -8.84
N GLY A 610 -29.91 -2.36 -8.83
CA GLY A 610 -29.74 -3.65 -9.47
C GLY A 610 -31.07 -4.29 -9.85
N THR A 611 -30.98 -5.15 -10.87
CA THR A 611 -32.03 -6.07 -11.27
C THR A 611 -31.47 -7.45 -11.51
N LEU A 612 -32.23 -8.49 -11.15
CA LEU A 612 -31.87 -9.88 -11.32
C LEU A 612 -33.06 -10.62 -11.93
N SER A 613 -32.85 -11.26 -13.09
CA SER A 613 -33.92 -11.93 -13.82
C SER A 613 -33.65 -13.44 -14.02
N THR A 614 -34.70 -14.23 -14.00
CA THR A 614 -34.65 -15.68 -14.36
C THR A 614 -34.48 -15.92 -15.85
N GLN A 615 -34.71 -14.89 -16.68
CA GLN A 615 -34.43 -14.88 -18.12
C GLN A 615 -32.96 -14.64 -18.43
N SER A 616 -32.53 -14.96 -19.65
CA SER A 616 -31.13 -14.71 -20.07
C SER A 616 -30.81 -13.26 -20.32
N MET A 617 -31.82 -12.40 -20.48
CA MET A 617 -31.62 -10.93 -20.59
C MET A 617 -32.10 -10.24 -19.32
N PRO A 618 -31.43 -9.21 -18.84
CA PRO A 618 -31.86 -8.43 -17.69
C PRO A 618 -33.25 -7.82 -17.92
N ASP A 619 -34.08 -7.88 -16.89
CA ASP A 619 -35.38 -7.19 -16.89
C ASP A 619 -35.19 -5.78 -16.31
N PHE A 620 -35.25 -4.78 -17.19
CA PHE A 620 -35.09 -3.39 -16.81
C PHE A 620 -36.37 -2.76 -16.17
N GLY A 621 -37.46 -3.54 -16.05
CA GLY A 621 -38.70 -3.11 -15.40
C GLY A 621 -38.70 -3.26 -13.88
N ASP A 622 -37.88 -4.17 -13.32
CA ASP A 622 -37.87 -4.52 -11.88
C ASP A 622 -36.51 -4.11 -11.22
N TRP A 623 -36.28 -2.82 -11.11
CA TRP A 623 -35.11 -2.28 -10.43
C TRP A 623 -35.32 -2.17 -8.92
N GLN A 624 -34.32 -2.60 -8.17
CA GLN A 624 -34.24 -2.39 -6.72
C GLN A 624 -33.06 -1.47 -6.39
N PHE A 625 -33.31 -0.46 -5.56
CA PHE A 625 -32.34 0.60 -5.26
C PHE A 625 -31.96 0.58 -3.79
N GLY A 626 -30.67 0.86 -3.51
CA GLY A 626 -30.16 1.06 -2.17
C GLY A 626 -29.37 2.38 -2.10
N ALA A 627 -29.49 3.08 -1.01
CA ALA A 627 -28.78 4.32 -0.77
C ALA A 627 -28.17 4.33 0.64
N GLY A 628 -27.09 5.08 0.83
CA GLY A 628 -26.45 5.14 2.13
C GLY A 628 -25.25 6.04 2.19
N ILE A 629 -24.54 5.94 3.31
CA ILE A 629 -23.32 6.69 3.58
C ILE A 629 -22.24 5.72 4.08
N GLY A 630 -21.04 5.85 3.54
CA GLY A 630 -19.87 5.16 4.01
C GLY A 630 -18.91 6.09 4.73
N VAL A 631 -18.18 5.54 5.69
CA VAL A 631 -17.01 6.18 6.31
C VAL A 631 -15.77 5.47 5.81
N ARG A 632 -14.71 6.22 5.53
CA ARG A 632 -13.41 5.71 5.12
C ARG A 632 -12.34 6.16 6.11
N TYR A 633 -11.46 5.23 6.47
CA TYR A 633 -10.20 5.54 7.13
C TYR A 633 -9.06 5.15 6.19
N TYR A 634 -8.31 6.14 5.72
CA TYR A 634 -7.20 5.95 4.78
C TYR A 634 -5.93 5.54 5.53
N SER A 635 -5.55 4.29 5.39
CA SER A 635 -4.32 3.74 5.96
C SER A 635 -3.23 3.57 4.89
N SER A 636 -1.99 3.28 5.30
CA SER A 636 -0.86 3.02 4.39
C SER A 636 -1.04 1.78 3.49
N PHE A 637 -1.95 0.87 3.86
CA PHE A 637 -2.27 -0.35 3.11
C PHE A 637 -3.64 -0.30 2.40
N GLY A 638 -4.25 0.89 2.34
CA GLY A 638 -5.53 1.14 1.67
C GLY A 638 -6.64 1.61 2.62
N PRO A 639 -7.77 2.09 2.07
CA PRO A 639 -8.88 2.57 2.88
C PRO A 639 -9.62 1.41 3.56
N ILE A 640 -9.88 1.56 4.86
CA ILE A 640 -10.85 0.74 5.59
C ILE A 640 -12.21 1.41 5.46
N ARG A 641 -13.22 0.67 5.03
CA ARG A 641 -14.57 1.19 4.82
C ARG A 641 -15.59 0.58 5.76
N ILE A 642 -16.54 1.42 6.19
CA ILE A 642 -17.77 1.04 6.87
C ILE A 642 -18.90 1.71 6.12
N ASP A 643 -19.76 0.94 5.45
CA ASP A 643 -20.92 1.43 4.70
C ASP A 643 -22.21 1.06 5.45
N VAL A 644 -23.09 2.04 5.61
CA VAL A 644 -24.45 1.87 6.13
C VAL A 644 -25.42 2.23 5.03
N GLY A 645 -26.25 1.27 4.63
CA GLY A 645 -27.20 1.44 3.54
C GLY A 645 -28.60 1.00 3.92
N THR A 646 -29.58 1.54 3.21
CA THR A 646 -30.99 1.19 3.32
C THR A 646 -31.57 0.88 1.93
N PRO A 647 -32.44 -0.14 1.79
CA PRO A 647 -33.18 -0.35 0.56
C PRO A 647 -34.24 0.74 0.38
N LEU A 648 -34.35 1.28 -0.84
CA LEU A 648 -35.35 2.32 -1.15
C LEU A 648 -36.71 1.72 -1.55
N ASN A 649 -36.73 0.51 -2.09
CA ASN A 649 -37.92 -0.22 -2.45
C ASN A 649 -37.83 -1.68 -1.97
N PRO A 650 -37.80 -1.87 -0.61
CA PRO A 650 -37.69 -3.21 0.01
C PRO A 650 -38.89 -4.13 -0.27
N LYS A 651 -38.60 -5.40 -0.34
CA LYS A 651 -39.64 -6.45 -0.22
C LYS A 651 -39.98 -6.72 1.25
N SER A 652 -40.98 -7.54 1.53
CA SER A 652 -41.56 -7.75 2.87
C SER A 652 -40.54 -8.13 3.94
N ASP A 653 -39.53 -8.92 3.58
CA ASP A 653 -38.57 -9.55 4.51
C ASP A 653 -37.16 -8.91 4.42
N ASP A 654 -37.02 -7.81 3.68
CA ASP A 654 -35.73 -7.09 3.57
C ASP A 654 -35.44 -6.34 4.87
N SER A 655 -34.19 -6.47 5.34
CA SER A 655 -33.68 -5.67 6.44
C SER A 655 -33.71 -4.18 6.08
N ARG A 656 -34.17 -3.35 7.01
CA ARG A 656 -34.22 -1.89 6.78
C ARG A 656 -32.87 -1.22 6.70
N VAL A 657 -31.84 -1.82 7.28
CA VAL A 657 -30.48 -1.29 7.32
C VAL A 657 -29.50 -2.46 7.13
N ALA A 658 -28.53 -2.25 6.27
CA ALA A 658 -27.39 -3.16 6.09
C ALA A 658 -26.09 -2.42 6.41
N VAL A 659 -25.19 -3.09 7.13
CA VAL A 659 -23.85 -2.58 7.46
C VAL A 659 -22.81 -3.48 6.81
N VAL A 660 -21.85 -2.86 6.14
CA VAL A 660 -20.75 -3.58 5.47
C VAL A 660 -19.43 -3.00 5.95
N VAL A 661 -18.53 -3.87 6.40
CA VAL A 661 -17.14 -3.51 6.76
C VAL A 661 -16.20 -4.23 5.80
N SER A 662 -15.24 -3.51 5.20
CA SER A 662 -14.30 -4.10 4.24
C SER A 662 -13.03 -3.26 4.11
N LEU A 663 -11.99 -3.83 3.49
CA LEU A 663 -10.77 -3.16 3.08
C LEU A 663 -10.87 -2.77 1.59
N GLY A 664 -10.34 -1.62 1.21
CA GLY A 664 -10.42 -1.06 -0.14
C GLY A 664 -11.70 -0.28 -0.41
N GLN A 665 -11.79 0.36 -1.59
CA GLN A 665 -13.01 1.00 -2.06
C GLN A 665 -14.04 -0.07 -2.50
N ALA A 666 -15.29 0.34 -2.73
CA ALA A 666 -16.35 -0.59 -3.13
C ALA A 666 -16.11 -1.20 -4.53
N PHE A 667 -15.40 -0.45 -5.41
CA PHE A 667 -15.01 -0.85 -6.76
C PHE A 667 -13.84 -0.02 -7.27
#